data_10c76c3e68c461acb9d7a5c29c2a4e99
#
_entry.id   10c76c3e68c461acb9d7a5c29c2a4e99
#
_cell.length_a   1.000
_cell.length_b   1.000
_cell.length_c   1.000
_cell.angle_alpha   90.00
_cell.angle_beta   90.00
_cell.angle_gamma   90.00
#
_symmetry.space_group_name_H-M   'P 1'
#
loop_
_entity.id
_entity.type
_entity.pdbx_description
1 polymer ?
#
loop_
_entity_poly.entity_id
_entity_poly.type
_entity_poly.pdbx_seq_one_letter_code
_entity_poly.pdbx_strand_id
1 'polypeptide(L)'
;MQANPIPQNLQELQQKVAFAENVKRITDQIHSASDLDHILLDLRKEILSIFDAEDLTIFAFDAEKKEIFSKVPNIDSVEEIRIPITEQSLAGFCAKYLRPVSIADAYNIAELQGVHPSLLHDTSYDKRTGFKTKQVLTYPIVADNKYLMGVFQLLNKKSGARFTRKDEESVAEIAKALGIAFFNLRKISKKNPTKFDRLVTNNRITQNELDQAIAESRRGVSDFESILIEKYKVPKLEIGKSLAQFHKCPYIEYSDRTIIDSELLRNLNVDYLKKNHWMPLKRDRTAIEILTDDPGDLDRVADIKRTFPGLNIRFAISLRRDIAQFLGSATGQGQGDTGSTRKLDENVSDILGELVNEAQEAAAEDAGGGLDENDNAIVRLANQIIADAYRQGASDIHVEPYGEKRETLVRFRVDGDCFEYMKIPQSYRRAIVSRLKIMASLDIAERRKPQDGKIKFKLSDNKEIELRVATIPTAGYNEDVVMRLLAASEPLPLDKMGFSDRNIAAIKGIATKPYGIILCVGPTGSGKTTTLHSVLGFINTPDIKIWTAEDPVEITQYGLRQVQVLPKINLTFAAAMRAFLRADPDVIMVGEMRDKETAEIGIEASLTGHLVMSTLHTNSAVETITRLLDMGCDSFSFADAMLGVLAQRLTRRICKDCKEQYVGTAVEYEEIRQGYGPEYWDKLGIPQDNTFRLARGKGCETCNRTGFKGRVALHELLLGSDNLKRMIQTKARTEEMLKAAIEEGMTTLMQDGVQKALLGHTTFKEVKAVAIK
;
A
#
# COMPACT_ATOMS: atom_id res chain seq x y z
N MET A 1 -12.10 -63.45 22.12
CA MET A 1 -12.34 -62.81 20.85
C MET A 1 -10.98 -62.47 20.28
N GLN A 2 -10.52 -63.26 19.32
CA GLN A 2 -9.27 -63.01 18.58
C GLN A 2 -9.52 -61.86 17.63
N ALA A 3 -8.72 -60.80 17.73
CA ALA A 3 -8.78 -59.66 16.79
C ALA A 3 -8.36 -60.14 15.41
N ASN A 4 -9.21 -59.93 14.39
CA ASN A 4 -8.89 -60.19 13.01
C ASN A 4 -7.65 -59.36 12.59
N PRO A 5 -6.69 -59.93 11.86
CA PRO A 5 -5.54 -59.19 11.36
C PRO A 5 -6.01 -58.09 10.41
N ILE A 6 -5.52 -56.90 10.64
CA ILE A 6 -5.78 -55.72 9.77
C ILE A 6 -5.28 -56.05 8.33
N PRO A 7 -6.07 -55.82 7.29
CA PRO A 7 -5.64 -56.06 5.91
C PRO A 7 -4.33 -55.34 5.61
N GLN A 8 -3.39 -55.99 4.91
CA GLN A 8 -2.07 -55.40 4.55
C GLN A 8 -2.19 -54.01 3.91
N ASN A 9 -3.17 -53.76 3.06
CA ASN A 9 -3.46 -52.47 2.48
C ASN A 9 -3.78 -51.36 3.50
N LEU A 10 -4.39 -51.71 4.63
CA LEU A 10 -4.76 -50.75 5.67
C LEU A 10 -3.54 -50.40 6.54
N GLN A 11 -2.64 -51.36 6.79
CA GLN A 11 -1.38 -51.12 7.48
C GLN A 11 -0.44 -50.26 6.66
N GLU A 12 -0.33 -50.46 5.34
CA GLU A 12 0.45 -49.60 4.45
C GLU A 12 -0.11 -48.19 4.38
N LEU A 13 -1.43 -48.04 4.36
CA LEU A 13 -2.08 -46.72 4.37
C LEU A 13 -1.84 -45.98 5.69
N GLN A 14 -1.94 -46.67 6.82
CA GLN A 14 -1.66 -46.09 8.14
C GLN A 14 -0.19 -45.64 8.27
N GLN A 15 0.76 -46.41 7.73
CA GLN A 15 2.17 -46.04 7.71
C GLN A 15 2.43 -44.81 6.81
N LYS A 16 1.76 -44.71 5.67
CA LYS A 16 1.86 -43.54 4.79
C LYS A 16 1.29 -42.26 5.45
N VAL A 17 0.15 -42.38 6.15
CA VAL A 17 -0.45 -41.26 6.87
C VAL A 17 0.46 -40.79 7.99
N ALA A 18 0.95 -41.72 8.84
CA ALA A 18 1.87 -41.40 9.92
C ALA A 18 3.17 -40.77 9.46
N PHE A 19 3.71 -41.24 8.30
CA PHE A 19 4.88 -40.64 7.68
C PHE A 19 4.58 -39.18 7.21
N ALA A 20 3.46 -38.95 6.51
CA ALA A 20 3.06 -37.63 6.05
C ALA A 20 2.83 -36.63 7.20
N GLU A 21 2.23 -37.09 8.31
CA GLU A 21 2.06 -36.27 9.52
C GLU A 21 3.40 -35.88 10.15
N ASN A 22 4.35 -36.83 10.24
CA ASN A 22 5.69 -36.56 10.76
C ASN A 22 6.46 -35.60 9.86
N VAL A 23 6.41 -35.78 8.55
CA VAL A 23 7.03 -34.85 7.58
C VAL A 23 6.44 -33.44 7.71
N LYS A 24 5.11 -33.34 7.85
CA LYS A 24 4.45 -32.04 8.04
C LYS A 24 4.93 -31.37 9.33
N ARG A 25 4.94 -32.06 10.45
CA ARG A 25 5.41 -31.53 11.74
C ARG A 25 6.85 -31.02 11.68
N ILE A 26 7.74 -31.80 11.08
CA ILE A 26 9.16 -31.40 10.91
C ILE A 26 9.30 -30.24 9.92
N THR A 27 8.51 -30.21 8.86
CA THR A 27 8.49 -29.07 7.92
C THR A 27 8.07 -27.79 8.63
N ASP A 28 7.07 -27.82 9.49
CA ASP A 28 6.63 -26.67 10.29
C ASP A 28 7.74 -26.20 11.24
N GLN A 29 8.47 -27.13 11.87
CA GLN A 29 9.64 -26.80 12.71
C GLN A 29 10.79 -26.19 11.92
N ILE A 30 11.11 -26.72 10.73
CA ILE A 30 12.12 -26.16 9.82
C ILE A 30 11.76 -24.74 9.42
N HIS A 31 10.49 -24.48 9.10
CA HIS A 31 10.03 -23.14 8.70
C HIS A 31 10.00 -22.14 9.87
N SER A 32 9.85 -22.63 11.11
CA SER A 32 9.87 -21.80 12.33
C SER A 32 11.27 -21.60 12.92
N ALA A 33 12.31 -22.22 12.35
CA ALA A 33 13.68 -22.10 12.83
C ALA A 33 14.17 -20.64 12.80
N SER A 34 14.73 -20.19 13.92
CA SER A 34 15.20 -18.82 14.12
C SER A 34 16.50 -18.52 13.39
N ASP A 35 17.37 -19.51 13.24
CA ASP A 35 18.69 -19.41 12.64
C ASP A 35 19.15 -20.74 12.03
N LEU A 36 20.30 -20.69 11.37
CA LEU A 36 20.87 -21.84 10.67
C LEU A 36 21.34 -22.94 11.66
N ASP A 37 21.87 -22.54 12.83
CA ASP A 37 22.38 -23.47 13.82
C ASP A 37 21.27 -24.32 14.41
N HIS A 38 20.08 -23.76 14.61
CA HIS A 38 18.91 -24.52 15.03
C HIS A 38 18.56 -25.64 14.03
N ILE A 39 18.67 -25.39 12.72
CA ILE A 39 18.44 -26.44 11.71
C ILE A 39 19.55 -27.48 11.70
N LEU A 40 20.82 -27.04 11.71
CA LEU A 40 21.98 -27.92 11.55
C LEU A 40 22.25 -28.80 12.79
N LEU A 41 21.91 -28.32 13.98
CA LEU A 41 22.22 -28.97 15.25
C LEU A 41 20.98 -29.53 15.93
N ASP A 42 19.98 -28.69 16.22
CA ASP A 42 18.87 -29.04 17.08
C ASP A 42 17.84 -29.94 16.37
N LEU A 43 17.45 -29.57 15.13
CA LEU A 43 16.47 -30.35 14.37
C LEU A 43 17.05 -31.62 13.72
N ARG A 44 18.39 -31.80 13.71
CA ARG A 44 19.04 -32.92 13.06
C ARG A 44 18.51 -34.29 13.56
N LYS A 45 18.37 -34.46 14.87
CA LYS A 45 17.88 -35.70 15.46
C LYS A 45 16.43 -35.97 15.11
N GLU A 46 15.60 -34.97 15.10
CA GLU A 46 14.19 -35.07 14.73
C GLU A 46 14.01 -35.44 13.27
N ILE A 47 14.77 -34.78 12.38
CA ILE A 47 14.78 -35.10 10.96
C ILE A 47 15.28 -36.51 10.72
N LEU A 48 16.34 -36.94 11.40
CA LEU A 48 16.84 -38.33 11.31
C LEU A 48 15.81 -39.37 11.75
N SER A 49 14.94 -39.05 12.72
CA SER A 49 13.95 -39.98 13.26
C SER A 49 12.92 -40.48 12.23
N ILE A 50 12.72 -39.75 11.13
CA ILE A 50 11.79 -40.17 10.07
C ILE A 50 12.43 -41.08 9.02
N PHE A 51 13.75 -41.25 9.07
CA PHE A 51 14.50 -42.05 8.12
C PHE A 51 15.05 -43.35 8.76
N ASP A 52 15.09 -44.42 7.97
CA ASP A 52 15.77 -45.67 8.34
C ASP A 52 17.28 -45.57 8.09
N ALA A 53 17.94 -44.56 8.75
CA ALA A 53 19.35 -44.29 8.61
C ALA A 53 20.03 -44.20 9.98
N GLU A 54 21.35 -44.52 10.04
CA GLU A 54 22.15 -44.44 11.25
C GLU A 54 22.55 -42.99 11.54
N ASP A 55 22.84 -42.22 10.49
CA ASP A 55 23.25 -40.83 10.65
C ASP A 55 22.78 -39.95 9.50
N LEU A 56 22.76 -38.63 9.77
CA LEU A 56 22.34 -37.56 8.86
C LEU A 56 23.33 -36.39 8.96
N THR A 57 23.73 -35.83 7.80
CA THR A 57 24.45 -34.57 7.74
C THR A 57 23.72 -33.60 6.82
N ILE A 58 23.45 -32.38 7.32
CA ILE A 58 22.85 -31.31 6.53
C ILE A 58 23.93 -30.26 6.31
N PHE A 59 24.28 -30.02 5.05
CA PHE A 59 25.25 -28.98 4.68
C PHE A 59 24.50 -27.75 4.19
N ALA A 60 24.91 -26.57 4.63
CA ALA A 60 24.50 -25.29 4.09
C ALA A 60 25.53 -24.76 3.09
N PHE A 61 25.08 -23.97 2.08
CA PHE A 61 25.95 -23.39 1.07
C PHE A 61 26.50 -22.03 1.51
N ASP A 62 27.83 -21.92 1.56
CA ASP A 62 28.57 -20.67 1.76
C ASP A 62 28.92 -20.06 0.39
N ALA A 63 28.26 -18.96 0.03
CA ALA A 63 28.45 -18.32 -1.28
C ALA A 63 29.75 -17.52 -1.38
N GLU A 64 30.31 -17.06 -0.26
CA GLU A 64 31.54 -16.28 -0.25
C GLU A 64 32.76 -17.19 -0.48
N LYS A 65 32.77 -18.33 0.18
CA LYS A 65 33.84 -19.31 0.06
C LYS A 65 33.64 -20.33 -1.06
N LYS A 66 32.42 -20.38 -1.63
CA LYS A 66 32.01 -21.38 -2.63
C LYS A 66 32.17 -22.83 -2.15
N GLU A 67 31.82 -23.06 -0.89
CA GLU A 67 31.89 -24.34 -0.19
C GLU A 67 30.53 -24.69 0.39
N ILE A 68 30.34 -25.95 0.77
CA ILE A 68 29.25 -26.39 1.64
C ILE A 68 29.82 -26.68 3.03
N PHE A 69 29.10 -26.33 4.08
CA PHE A 69 29.51 -26.55 5.45
C PHE A 69 28.39 -27.10 6.31
N SER A 70 28.78 -27.86 7.33
CA SER A 70 27.88 -28.39 8.37
C SER A 70 28.49 -28.20 9.74
N LYS A 71 27.66 -28.21 10.76
CA LYS A 71 28.05 -28.22 12.17
C LYS A 71 27.67 -29.55 12.79
N VAL A 72 28.63 -30.25 13.40
CA VAL A 72 28.41 -31.55 14.01
C VAL A 72 28.76 -31.49 15.51
N PRO A 73 27.86 -31.93 16.40
CA PRO A 73 28.16 -31.96 17.83
C PRO A 73 29.27 -32.96 18.12
N ASN A 74 30.28 -32.55 18.88
CA ASN A 74 31.31 -33.42 19.47
C ASN A 74 31.19 -33.40 21.00
N ILE A 75 31.92 -34.22 21.72
CA ILE A 75 31.77 -34.46 23.19
C ILE A 75 31.84 -33.16 24.00
N ASP A 76 32.71 -32.21 23.62
CA ASP A 76 32.93 -30.92 24.33
C ASP A 76 32.81 -29.69 23.44
N SER A 77 32.50 -29.83 22.15
CA SER A 77 32.48 -28.72 21.19
C SER A 77 31.64 -29.00 19.96
N VAL A 78 31.34 -27.95 19.18
CA VAL A 78 30.70 -28.08 17.85
C VAL A 78 31.81 -27.95 16.80
N GLU A 79 31.99 -28.99 15.97
CA GLU A 79 32.95 -29.00 14.89
C GLU A 79 32.28 -28.55 13.59
N GLU A 80 32.92 -27.61 12.87
CA GLU A 80 32.50 -27.19 11.55
C GLU A 80 33.20 -27.98 10.45
N ILE A 81 32.47 -28.71 9.64
CA ILE A 81 32.99 -29.48 8.51
C ILE A 81 32.72 -28.68 7.25
N ARG A 82 33.78 -28.42 6.45
CA ARG A 82 33.70 -27.74 5.16
C ARG A 82 34.12 -28.67 4.02
N ILE A 83 33.36 -28.64 2.93
CA ILE A 83 33.57 -29.45 1.75
C ILE A 83 33.55 -28.54 0.52
N PRO A 84 34.61 -28.52 -0.30
CA PRO A 84 34.63 -27.76 -1.57
C PRO A 84 33.65 -28.38 -2.57
N ILE A 85 33.03 -27.53 -3.40
CA ILE A 85 32.10 -27.95 -4.45
C ILE A 85 32.88 -28.44 -5.67
N THR A 86 33.33 -29.70 -5.56
CA THR A 86 34.13 -30.38 -6.59
C THR A 86 33.58 -31.79 -6.84
N GLU A 87 34.12 -32.49 -7.86
CA GLU A 87 33.77 -33.86 -8.15
C GLU A 87 34.45 -34.91 -7.24
N GLN A 88 35.27 -34.46 -6.30
CA GLN A 88 36.09 -35.37 -5.51
C GLN A 88 35.34 -36.02 -4.36
N SER A 89 34.25 -35.40 -3.86
CA SER A 89 33.44 -35.93 -2.77
C SER A 89 31.98 -36.10 -3.17
N LEU A 90 31.26 -37.04 -2.54
CA LEU A 90 29.84 -37.28 -2.82
C LEU A 90 28.96 -36.03 -2.60
N ALA A 91 29.18 -35.33 -1.48
CA ALA A 91 28.43 -34.12 -1.16
C ALA A 91 28.84 -32.96 -2.11
N GLY A 92 30.13 -32.79 -2.42
CA GLY A 92 30.63 -31.81 -3.37
C GLY A 92 30.11 -32.01 -4.80
N PHE A 93 30.09 -33.30 -5.25
CA PHE A 93 29.51 -33.69 -6.53
C PHE A 93 28.01 -33.37 -6.62
N CYS A 94 27.26 -33.78 -5.58
CA CYS A 94 25.84 -33.48 -5.48
C CYS A 94 25.57 -31.97 -5.54
N ALA A 95 26.37 -31.17 -4.81
CA ALA A 95 26.28 -29.70 -4.82
C ALA A 95 26.57 -29.10 -6.21
N LYS A 96 27.60 -29.62 -6.91
CA LYS A 96 28.05 -29.09 -8.20
C LYS A 96 27.05 -29.35 -9.33
N TYR A 97 26.52 -30.56 -9.36
CA TYR A 97 25.66 -31.02 -10.48
C TYR A 97 24.16 -30.94 -10.15
N LEU A 98 23.80 -30.52 -8.93
CA LEU A 98 22.41 -30.49 -8.42
C LEU A 98 21.66 -31.80 -8.67
N ARG A 99 22.36 -32.93 -8.48
CA ARG A 99 21.88 -34.27 -8.81
C ARG A 99 22.03 -35.19 -7.60
N PRO A 100 20.98 -35.96 -7.22
CA PRO A 100 21.08 -36.94 -6.16
C PRO A 100 22.04 -38.07 -6.53
N VAL A 101 22.72 -38.62 -5.52
CA VAL A 101 23.62 -39.76 -5.67
C VAL A 101 23.34 -40.77 -4.55
N SER A 102 23.11 -42.03 -4.91
CA SER A 102 22.92 -43.15 -4.00
C SER A 102 24.00 -44.22 -4.23
N ILE A 103 24.81 -44.48 -3.21
CA ILE A 103 25.93 -45.47 -3.21
C ILE A 103 25.64 -46.56 -2.21
N ALA A 104 25.86 -47.82 -2.65
CA ALA A 104 25.67 -49.02 -1.80
C ALA A 104 26.89 -49.30 -0.92
N ASP A 105 28.10 -49.02 -1.44
CA ASP A 105 29.34 -49.13 -0.65
C ASP A 105 30.32 -48.04 -1.02
N ALA A 106 30.50 -47.08 -0.12
CA ALA A 106 31.40 -45.95 -0.32
C ALA A 106 32.91 -46.36 -0.40
N TYR A 107 33.26 -47.54 0.06
CA TYR A 107 34.60 -48.13 -0.11
C TYR A 107 34.77 -48.82 -1.47
N ASN A 108 33.71 -49.03 -2.25
CA ASN A 108 33.78 -49.67 -3.55
C ASN A 108 34.15 -48.57 -4.61
N ILE A 109 35.45 -48.54 -4.97
CA ILE A 109 36.00 -47.58 -5.96
C ILE A 109 35.30 -47.70 -7.31
N ALA A 110 34.95 -48.91 -7.76
CA ALA A 110 34.30 -49.12 -9.04
C ALA A 110 32.86 -48.53 -9.06
N GLU A 111 32.12 -48.59 -7.94
CA GLU A 111 30.82 -47.97 -7.82
C GLU A 111 30.90 -46.42 -7.83
N LEU A 112 31.89 -45.85 -7.10
CA LEU A 112 32.15 -44.43 -7.12
C LEU A 112 32.55 -43.91 -8.52
N GLN A 113 33.46 -44.59 -9.17
CA GLN A 113 33.92 -44.24 -10.52
C GLN A 113 32.84 -44.45 -11.59
N GLY A 114 31.86 -45.32 -11.33
CA GLY A 114 30.66 -45.45 -12.16
C GLY A 114 29.75 -44.21 -12.13
N VAL A 115 29.82 -43.39 -11.05
CA VAL A 115 29.13 -42.11 -10.97
C VAL A 115 29.96 -40.98 -11.61
N HIS A 116 31.25 -40.89 -11.22
CA HIS A 116 32.20 -39.96 -11.83
C HIS A 116 33.65 -40.43 -11.62
N PRO A 117 34.54 -40.35 -12.65
CA PRO A 117 35.92 -40.86 -12.54
C PRO A 117 36.78 -40.28 -11.43
N SER A 118 36.48 -39.03 -11.03
CA SER A 118 37.26 -38.32 -9.96
C SER A 118 36.64 -38.49 -8.57
N LEU A 119 35.56 -39.23 -8.43
CA LEU A 119 34.86 -39.37 -7.16
C LEU A 119 35.57 -40.31 -6.23
N LEU A 120 35.85 -39.88 -5.02
CA LEU A 120 36.56 -40.61 -3.98
C LEU A 120 35.79 -40.52 -2.65
N HIS A 121 35.94 -41.53 -1.79
CA HIS A 121 35.49 -41.49 -0.43
C HIS A 121 36.62 -41.08 0.51
N ASP A 122 36.42 -39.96 1.23
CA ASP A 122 37.39 -39.53 2.26
C ASP A 122 37.15 -40.32 3.55
N THR A 123 38.08 -41.22 3.88
CA THR A 123 38.05 -42.06 5.07
C THR A 123 38.58 -41.41 6.33
N SER A 124 39.01 -40.12 6.25
CA SER A 124 39.58 -39.41 7.40
C SER A 124 38.61 -39.25 8.57
N TYR A 125 37.33 -38.99 8.25
CA TYR A 125 36.25 -38.89 9.24
C TYR A 125 35.95 -40.24 9.88
N ASP A 126 35.84 -41.29 9.07
CA ASP A 126 35.60 -42.66 9.55
C ASP A 126 36.69 -43.14 10.47
N LYS A 127 37.95 -42.87 10.16
CA LYS A 127 39.11 -43.21 11.01
C LYS A 127 39.14 -42.45 12.34
N ARG A 128 38.68 -41.23 12.33
CA ARG A 128 38.69 -40.38 13.52
C ARG A 128 37.54 -40.70 14.49
N THR A 129 36.34 -40.98 13.95
CA THR A 129 35.13 -41.18 14.72
C THR A 129 34.83 -42.67 15.05
N GLY A 130 35.46 -43.59 14.34
CA GLY A 130 35.14 -45.01 14.39
C GLY A 130 33.86 -45.39 13.64
N PHE A 131 33.18 -44.43 13.07
CA PHE A 131 31.97 -44.64 12.25
C PHE A 131 32.40 -45.13 10.86
N LYS A 132 31.84 -46.23 10.41
CA LYS A 132 32.17 -46.78 9.08
C LYS A 132 31.08 -46.46 8.07
N THR A 133 31.30 -45.47 7.22
CA THR A 133 30.39 -45.04 6.17
C THR A 133 30.33 -46.04 5.03
N LYS A 134 29.20 -46.75 4.87
CA LYS A 134 28.98 -47.66 3.74
C LYS A 134 27.97 -47.12 2.75
N GLN A 135 26.68 -47.17 3.10
CA GLN A 135 25.62 -46.66 2.25
C GLN A 135 25.51 -45.14 2.37
N VAL A 136 25.44 -44.43 1.26
CA VAL A 136 25.31 -42.97 1.23
C VAL A 136 24.24 -42.56 0.24
N LEU A 137 23.32 -41.72 0.72
CA LEU A 137 22.37 -41.01 -0.15
C LEU A 137 22.58 -39.51 0.01
N THR A 138 23.02 -38.83 -1.05
CA THR A 138 23.12 -37.38 -1.08
C THR A 138 22.02 -36.78 -1.95
N TYR A 139 21.42 -35.69 -1.49
CA TYR A 139 20.36 -34.98 -2.19
C TYR A 139 20.59 -33.46 -2.16
N PRO A 140 20.46 -32.73 -3.29
CA PRO A 140 20.69 -31.29 -3.31
C PRO A 140 19.51 -30.54 -2.66
N ILE A 141 19.81 -29.61 -1.77
CA ILE A 141 18.86 -28.65 -1.22
C ILE A 141 18.86 -27.42 -2.13
N VAL A 142 17.75 -27.17 -2.83
CA VAL A 142 17.67 -26.09 -3.82
C VAL A 142 16.48 -25.16 -3.55
N ALA A 143 16.65 -23.89 -3.89
CA ALA A 143 15.56 -22.91 -3.94
C ALA A 143 15.17 -22.67 -5.40
N ASP A 144 13.85 -22.53 -5.66
CA ASP A 144 13.27 -22.31 -7.01
C ASP A 144 13.77 -23.31 -8.09
N ASN A 145 14.13 -24.53 -7.67
CA ASN A 145 14.69 -25.60 -8.52
C ASN A 145 15.96 -25.20 -9.31
N LYS A 146 16.65 -24.11 -8.92
CA LYS A 146 17.80 -23.59 -9.66
C LYS A 146 18.99 -23.20 -8.79
N TYR A 147 18.75 -22.78 -7.56
CA TYR A 147 19.81 -22.21 -6.73
C TYR A 147 20.20 -23.18 -5.61
N LEU A 148 21.48 -23.57 -5.57
CA LEU A 148 22.00 -24.40 -4.49
C LEU A 148 21.90 -23.66 -3.16
N MET A 149 21.26 -24.28 -2.17
CA MET A 149 21.15 -23.81 -0.80
C MET A 149 21.92 -24.71 0.16
N GLY A 150 22.18 -25.98 -0.23
CA GLY A 150 22.90 -26.93 0.59
C GLY A 150 22.84 -28.35 0.03
N VAL A 151 23.25 -29.31 0.85
CA VAL A 151 23.20 -30.76 0.53
C VAL A 151 22.67 -31.52 1.76
N PHE A 152 21.74 -32.43 1.52
CA PHE A 152 21.24 -33.37 2.52
C PHE A 152 21.90 -34.72 2.30
N GLN A 153 22.47 -35.35 3.36
CA GLN A 153 23.20 -36.59 3.25
C GLN A 153 22.75 -37.59 4.34
N LEU A 154 22.21 -38.74 3.94
CA LEU A 154 21.93 -39.88 4.84
C LEU A 154 23.07 -40.87 4.74
N LEU A 155 23.45 -41.43 5.89
CA LEU A 155 24.53 -42.40 6.05
C LEU A 155 24.00 -43.67 6.67
N ASN A 156 24.39 -44.81 6.12
CA ASN A 156 24.12 -46.16 6.56
C ASN A 156 22.63 -46.45 6.84
N LYS A 157 22.01 -47.26 6.02
CA LYS A 157 20.64 -47.71 6.25
C LYS A 157 20.64 -48.75 7.36
N LYS A 158 19.83 -48.58 8.41
CA LYS A 158 19.76 -49.50 9.56
C LYS A 158 19.45 -50.94 9.16
N SER A 159 18.65 -51.12 8.11
CA SER A 159 18.36 -52.41 7.48
C SER A 159 19.55 -53.03 6.75
N GLY A 160 20.67 -52.34 6.59
CA GLY A 160 21.85 -52.77 5.85
C GLY A 160 21.69 -52.80 4.31
N ALA A 161 20.53 -52.44 3.82
CA ALA A 161 20.21 -52.42 2.39
C ALA A 161 20.62 -51.09 1.73
N ARG A 162 20.73 -51.05 0.41
CA ARG A 162 20.90 -49.80 -0.37
C ARG A 162 19.69 -48.87 -0.16
N PHE A 163 19.89 -47.57 -0.13
CA PHE A 163 18.81 -46.58 -0.19
C PHE A 163 18.02 -46.72 -1.49
N THR A 164 16.70 -46.79 -1.37
CA THR A 164 15.76 -47.02 -2.45
C THR A 164 15.22 -45.72 -3.01
N ARG A 165 14.54 -45.82 -4.18
CA ARG A 165 13.85 -44.66 -4.76
C ARG A 165 12.82 -44.03 -3.80
N LYS A 166 12.18 -44.83 -2.95
CA LYS A 166 11.24 -44.35 -1.92
C LYS A 166 11.96 -43.53 -0.84
N ASP A 167 13.17 -43.92 -0.43
CA ASP A 167 14.00 -43.12 0.48
C ASP A 167 14.38 -41.77 -0.16
N GLU A 168 14.72 -41.78 -1.46
CA GLU A 168 15.05 -40.57 -2.22
C GLU A 168 13.85 -39.61 -2.34
N GLU A 169 12.64 -40.12 -2.60
CA GLU A 169 11.40 -39.34 -2.63
C GLU A 169 11.11 -38.70 -1.26
N SER A 170 11.33 -39.45 -0.18
CA SER A 170 11.18 -38.93 1.19
C SER A 170 12.19 -37.82 1.53
N VAL A 171 13.43 -37.99 1.10
CA VAL A 171 14.50 -36.96 1.25
C VAL A 171 14.17 -35.71 0.45
N ALA A 172 13.59 -35.87 -0.75
CA ALA A 172 13.21 -34.75 -1.62
C ALA A 172 12.20 -33.79 -0.94
N GLU A 173 11.23 -34.32 -0.21
CA GLU A 173 10.24 -33.49 0.52
C GLU A 173 10.89 -32.65 1.62
N ILE A 174 11.77 -33.25 2.43
CA ILE A 174 12.52 -32.51 3.48
C ILE A 174 13.53 -31.54 2.86
N ALA A 175 14.23 -31.92 1.79
CA ALA A 175 15.17 -31.04 1.11
C ALA A 175 14.48 -29.78 0.52
N LYS A 176 13.23 -29.92 0.07
CA LYS A 176 12.42 -28.79 -0.40
C LYS A 176 12.10 -27.82 0.75
N ALA A 177 11.69 -28.34 1.91
CA ALA A 177 11.42 -27.50 3.09
C ALA A 177 12.70 -26.78 3.57
N LEU A 178 13.83 -27.50 3.63
CA LEU A 178 15.14 -26.93 3.97
C LEU A 178 15.56 -25.86 2.95
N GLY A 179 15.30 -26.04 1.66
CA GLY A 179 15.59 -25.06 0.61
C GLY A 179 14.89 -23.73 0.84
N ILE A 180 13.61 -23.77 1.20
CA ILE A 180 12.81 -22.59 1.54
C ILE A 180 13.35 -21.93 2.82
N ALA A 181 13.61 -22.72 3.87
CA ALA A 181 14.11 -22.20 5.15
C ALA A 181 15.49 -21.55 5.00
N PHE A 182 16.45 -22.20 4.32
CA PHE A 182 17.77 -21.65 4.05
C PHE A 182 17.73 -20.38 3.20
N PHE A 183 16.85 -20.33 2.21
CA PHE A 183 16.64 -19.12 1.41
C PHE A 183 16.11 -17.95 2.27
N ASN A 184 15.13 -18.22 3.13
CA ASN A 184 14.58 -17.21 4.02
C ASN A 184 15.59 -16.75 5.07
N LEU A 185 16.30 -17.66 5.73
CA LEU A 185 17.34 -17.32 6.70
C LEU A 185 18.48 -16.54 6.06
N ARG A 186 18.87 -16.90 4.83
CA ARG A 186 19.90 -16.14 4.09
C ARG A 186 19.41 -14.75 3.68
N LYS A 187 18.13 -14.57 3.42
CA LYS A 187 17.52 -13.26 3.16
C LYS A 187 17.48 -12.42 4.44
N ILE A 188 17.29 -13.05 5.59
CA ILE A 188 17.30 -12.41 6.91
C ILE A 188 18.74 -12.11 7.36
N SER A 189 19.70 -13.03 7.16
CA SER A 189 21.12 -12.85 7.54
C SER A 189 21.91 -11.88 6.62
N LYS A 190 21.37 -11.51 5.46
CA LYS A 190 21.77 -10.32 4.70
C LYS A 190 21.17 -9.03 5.28
N LYS A 191 20.90 -8.95 6.58
CA LYS A 191 20.81 -7.65 7.24
C LYS A 191 22.20 -7.03 7.12
N ASN A 192 22.31 -6.02 6.24
CA ASN A 192 23.41 -5.09 6.30
C ASN A 192 23.51 -4.63 7.76
N PRO A 193 24.71 -4.55 8.34
CA PRO A 193 24.87 -4.08 9.71
C PRO A 193 24.11 -2.77 9.87
N THR A 194 23.25 -2.69 10.88
CA THR A 194 22.47 -1.47 11.13
C THR A 194 23.34 -0.46 11.88
N LYS A 195 23.00 0.82 11.75
CA LYS A 195 23.69 1.93 12.43
C LYS A 195 23.78 1.73 13.95
N PHE A 196 22.96 0.84 14.54
CA PHE A 196 22.76 0.68 15.98
C PHE A 196 23.06 -0.71 16.53
N ASP A 197 23.57 -1.64 15.72
CA ASP A 197 23.91 -3.01 16.14
C ASP A 197 24.90 -3.03 17.31
N ARG A 198 25.84 -2.04 17.37
CA ARG A 198 26.76 -1.88 18.49
C ARG A 198 26.05 -1.65 19.83
N LEU A 199 24.92 -0.95 19.85
CA LEU A 199 24.18 -0.69 21.08
C LEU A 199 23.61 -1.98 21.65
N VAL A 200 23.16 -2.89 20.79
CA VAL A 200 22.66 -4.22 21.17
C VAL A 200 23.83 -5.12 21.62
N THR A 201 24.91 -5.16 20.85
CA THR A 201 26.10 -5.95 21.15
C THR A 201 26.74 -5.56 22.49
N ASN A 202 26.71 -4.26 22.85
CA ASN A 202 27.25 -3.72 24.10
C ASN A 202 26.21 -3.73 25.24
N ASN A 203 25.08 -4.41 25.09
CA ASN A 203 24.00 -4.51 26.06
C ASN A 203 23.50 -3.14 26.59
N ARG A 204 23.48 -2.11 25.74
CA ARG A 204 22.94 -0.78 26.04
C ARG A 204 21.44 -0.71 25.79
N ILE A 205 20.95 -1.55 24.91
CA ILE A 205 19.54 -1.71 24.55
C ILE A 205 19.33 -3.16 24.07
N THR A 206 18.20 -3.75 24.33
CA THR A 206 17.84 -5.06 23.78
C THR A 206 17.37 -4.94 22.34
N GLN A 207 17.42 -6.02 21.55
CA GLN A 207 16.93 -6.01 20.17
C GLN A 207 15.46 -5.63 20.09
N ASN A 208 14.65 -6.13 21.03
CA ASN A 208 13.21 -5.83 21.09
C ASN A 208 12.94 -4.33 21.36
N GLU A 209 13.68 -3.72 22.27
CA GLU A 209 13.60 -2.28 22.57
C GLU A 209 14.06 -1.44 21.37
N LEU A 210 15.11 -1.87 20.66
CA LEU A 210 15.57 -1.20 19.44
C LEU A 210 14.50 -1.26 18.35
N ASP A 211 13.87 -2.41 18.14
CA ASP A 211 12.80 -2.58 17.16
C ASP A 211 11.56 -1.75 17.53
N GLN A 212 11.23 -1.64 18.82
CA GLN A 212 10.17 -0.74 19.31
C GLN A 212 10.52 0.73 19.09
N ALA A 213 11.76 1.15 19.35
CA ALA A 213 12.21 2.53 19.10
C ALA A 213 12.13 2.90 17.62
N ILE A 214 12.52 1.97 16.73
CA ILE A 214 12.38 2.15 15.26
C ILE A 214 10.91 2.28 14.86
N ALA A 215 10.04 1.44 15.41
CA ALA A 215 8.61 1.48 15.12
C ALA A 215 7.95 2.79 15.61
N GLU A 216 8.37 3.29 16.76
CA GLU A 216 7.89 4.55 17.35
C GLU A 216 8.37 5.77 16.56
N SER A 217 9.62 5.81 16.16
CA SER A 217 10.16 6.86 15.29
C SER A 217 9.44 6.92 13.94
N ARG A 218 9.10 5.77 13.36
CA ARG A 218 8.32 5.70 12.10
C ARG A 218 6.89 6.23 12.24
N ARG A 219 6.35 6.30 13.45
CA ARG A 219 5.04 6.90 13.74
C ARG A 219 5.09 8.42 13.86
N GLY A 220 6.28 9.03 13.76
CA GLY A 220 6.44 10.49 13.72
C GLY A 220 6.28 11.21 15.06
N VAL A 221 6.30 10.50 16.18
CA VAL A 221 6.13 11.09 17.52
C VAL A 221 7.38 11.84 17.98
N SER A 222 8.57 11.35 17.66
CA SER A 222 9.86 11.95 17.98
C SER A 222 10.94 11.41 17.05
N ASP A 223 12.07 12.12 16.91
CA ASP A 223 13.21 11.60 16.18
C ASP A 223 13.83 10.39 16.92
N PHE A 224 14.43 9.50 16.16
CA PHE A 224 14.92 8.23 16.68
C PHE A 224 15.99 8.37 17.76
N GLU A 225 16.90 9.35 17.63
CA GLU A 225 17.97 9.60 18.60
C GLU A 225 17.39 10.09 19.94
N SER A 226 16.38 10.97 19.88
CA SER A 226 15.66 11.43 21.08
C SER A 226 14.93 10.30 21.80
N ILE A 227 14.31 9.37 21.07
CA ILE A 227 13.67 8.19 21.67
C ILE A 227 14.70 7.34 22.43
N LEU A 228 15.87 7.07 21.84
CA LEU A 228 16.93 6.31 22.48
C LEU A 228 17.44 6.99 23.75
N ILE A 229 17.62 8.31 23.72
CA ILE A 229 18.15 9.08 24.87
C ILE A 229 17.10 9.24 25.97
N GLU A 230 15.89 9.66 25.62
CA GLU A 230 14.89 10.08 26.59
C GLU A 230 14.10 8.90 27.18
N LYS A 231 13.71 7.95 26.35
CA LYS A 231 12.91 6.79 26.76
C LYS A 231 13.77 5.62 27.23
N TYR A 232 14.75 5.24 26.42
CA TYR A 232 15.61 4.06 26.71
C TYR A 232 16.90 4.42 27.48
N LYS A 233 17.10 5.72 27.78
CA LYS A 233 18.25 6.22 28.59
C LYS A 233 19.63 5.80 28.03
N VAL A 234 19.73 5.61 26.72
CA VAL A 234 21.01 5.29 26.06
C VAL A 234 21.89 6.54 26.08
N PRO A 235 23.14 6.47 26.59
CA PRO A 235 24.04 7.64 26.61
C PRO A 235 24.36 8.14 25.20
N LYS A 236 24.32 9.46 24.98
CA LYS A 236 24.65 10.11 23.70
C LYS A 236 25.96 9.60 23.10
N LEU A 237 26.99 9.50 23.93
CA LEU A 237 28.32 9.02 23.53
C LEU A 237 28.28 7.61 22.92
N GLU A 238 27.45 6.71 23.44
CA GLU A 238 27.34 5.34 22.92
C GLU A 238 26.60 5.31 21.58
N ILE A 239 25.58 6.16 21.42
CA ILE A 239 24.88 6.35 20.13
C ILE A 239 25.87 6.89 19.08
N GLY A 240 26.61 7.94 19.43
CA GLY A 240 27.60 8.54 18.56
C GLY A 240 28.72 7.56 18.16
N LYS A 241 29.21 6.76 19.11
CA LYS A 241 30.21 5.70 18.83
C LYS A 241 29.63 4.59 17.91
N SER A 242 28.36 4.27 18.03
CA SER A 242 27.73 3.28 17.15
C SER A 242 27.67 3.80 15.72
N LEU A 243 27.22 5.04 15.52
CA LEU A 243 27.20 5.71 14.22
C LEU A 243 28.61 5.86 13.63
N ALA A 244 29.59 6.27 14.44
CA ALA A 244 31.00 6.41 14.03
C ALA A 244 31.60 5.09 13.53
N GLN A 245 31.31 3.99 14.21
CA GLN A 245 31.75 2.66 13.81
C GLN A 245 31.10 2.21 12.50
N PHE A 246 29.80 2.45 12.34
CA PHE A 246 29.06 2.08 11.14
C PHE A 246 29.56 2.84 9.91
N HIS A 247 29.67 4.16 10.02
CA HIS A 247 30.10 5.02 8.91
C HIS A 247 31.60 5.17 8.76
N LYS A 248 32.39 4.59 9.67
CA LYS A 248 33.89 4.67 9.70
C LYS A 248 34.40 6.12 9.72
N CYS A 249 33.70 6.99 10.42
CA CYS A 249 34.01 8.42 10.59
C CYS A 249 34.17 8.76 12.08
N PRO A 250 34.95 9.78 12.48
CA PRO A 250 35.06 10.21 13.87
C PRO A 250 33.72 10.78 14.37
N TYR A 251 33.40 10.55 15.64
CA TYR A 251 32.27 11.17 16.31
C TYR A 251 32.70 12.43 17.05
N ILE A 252 31.97 13.52 16.85
CA ILE A 252 32.22 14.81 17.53
C ILE A 252 30.92 15.18 18.28
N GLU A 253 31.00 15.22 19.60
CA GLU A 253 29.91 15.67 20.48
C GLU A 253 29.96 17.20 20.63
N TYR A 254 28.80 17.84 20.78
CA TYR A 254 28.73 19.27 21.01
C TYR A 254 29.42 19.65 22.32
N SER A 255 30.31 20.64 22.24
CA SER A 255 30.95 21.26 23.37
C SER A 255 31.15 22.75 23.13
N ASP A 256 30.83 23.57 24.12
CA ASP A 256 31.03 25.03 24.07
C ASP A 256 32.51 25.44 23.82
N ARG A 257 33.43 24.48 23.93
CA ARG A 257 34.87 24.69 23.67
C ARG A 257 35.27 24.41 22.25
N THR A 258 34.38 23.87 21.42
CA THR A 258 34.69 23.55 20.02
C THR A 258 34.71 24.85 19.22
N ILE A 259 35.88 25.15 18.65
CA ILE A 259 36.03 26.35 17.80
C ILE A 259 35.42 26.06 16.44
N ILE A 260 34.40 26.81 16.08
CA ILE A 260 33.78 26.79 14.77
C ILE A 260 34.27 27.99 13.98
N ASP A 261 34.72 27.75 12.77
CA ASP A 261 35.10 28.83 11.85
C ASP A 261 33.85 29.48 11.29
N SER A 262 33.41 30.57 11.93
CA SER A 262 32.19 31.30 11.55
C SER A 262 32.26 31.88 10.12
N GLU A 263 33.45 32.08 9.54
CA GLU A 263 33.60 32.51 8.14
C GLU A 263 33.07 31.46 7.15
N LEU A 264 33.11 30.18 7.52
CA LEU A 264 32.60 29.09 6.67
C LEU A 264 31.08 29.10 6.55
N LEU A 265 30.38 29.74 7.47
CA LEU A 265 28.90 29.84 7.49
C LEU A 265 28.39 31.12 6.82
N ARG A 266 29.27 32.10 6.50
CA ARG A 266 28.89 33.45 6.08
C ARG A 266 28.06 33.50 4.80
N ASN A 267 28.28 32.52 3.90
CA ASN A 267 27.58 32.43 2.61
C ASN A 267 26.66 31.19 2.54
N LEU A 268 26.36 30.56 3.68
CA LEU A 268 25.51 29.37 3.74
C LEU A 268 24.18 29.69 4.46
N ASN A 269 23.10 29.15 3.94
CA ASN A 269 21.80 29.27 4.58
C ASN A 269 21.75 28.36 5.82
N VAL A 270 21.79 28.97 7.01
CA VAL A 270 21.82 28.24 8.29
C VAL A 270 20.56 27.39 8.51
N ASP A 271 19.39 27.85 8.05
CA ASP A 271 18.14 27.11 8.17
C ASP A 271 18.17 25.85 7.27
N TYR A 272 18.82 25.97 6.10
CA TYR A 272 19.07 24.83 5.23
C TYR A 272 20.00 23.80 5.90
N LEU A 273 21.09 24.24 6.51
CA LEU A 273 22.04 23.39 7.24
C LEU A 273 21.36 22.67 8.42
N LYS A 274 20.52 23.37 9.19
CA LYS A 274 19.73 22.79 10.28
C LYS A 274 18.75 21.72 9.76
N LYS A 275 18.05 22.00 8.67
CA LYS A 275 17.07 21.09 8.07
C LYS A 275 17.72 19.82 7.50
N ASN A 276 18.90 19.96 6.91
CA ASN A 276 19.62 18.87 6.27
C ASN A 276 20.68 18.21 7.18
N HIS A 277 20.76 18.61 8.46
CA HIS A 277 21.58 18.02 9.50
C HIS A 277 23.07 17.88 9.11
N TRP A 278 23.65 18.97 8.58
CA TRP A 278 25.08 19.05 8.33
C TRP A 278 25.61 20.46 8.46
N MET A 279 26.93 20.60 8.69
CA MET A 279 27.61 21.90 8.70
C MET A 279 29.10 21.75 8.45
N PRO A 280 29.78 22.76 7.86
CA PRO A 280 31.25 22.80 7.81
C PRO A 280 31.80 23.15 9.21
N LEU A 281 32.75 22.37 9.65
CA LEU A 281 33.37 22.56 10.96
C LEU A 281 34.73 23.28 10.86
N LYS A 282 35.58 22.85 9.93
CA LYS A 282 36.92 23.36 9.75
C LYS A 282 37.35 23.21 8.30
N ARG A 283 38.13 24.19 7.80
CA ARG A 283 38.72 24.16 6.45
C ARG A 283 40.25 24.33 6.53
N ASP A 284 40.96 23.55 5.73
CA ASP A 284 42.35 23.78 5.40
C ASP A 284 42.48 24.13 3.90
N ARG A 285 43.73 24.26 3.38
CA ARG A 285 43.97 24.67 1.98
C ARG A 285 43.48 23.66 0.95
N THR A 286 43.30 22.38 1.31
CA THR A 286 43.05 21.28 0.37
C THR A 286 41.83 20.44 0.79
N ALA A 287 41.36 20.57 2.03
CA ALA A 287 40.26 19.79 2.57
C ALA A 287 39.32 20.60 3.46
N ILE A 288 38.09 20.11 3.57
CA ILE A 288 37.08 20.64 4.48
C ILE A 288 36.49 19.49 5.30
N GLU A 289 36.35 19.73 6.60
CA GLU A 289 35.72 18.79 7.52
C GLU A 289 34.22 19.16 7.70
N ILE A 290 33.37 18.22 7.37
CA ILE A 290 31.89 18.38 7.42
C ILE A 290 31.33 17.51 8.52
N LEU A 291 30.58 18.13 9.40
CA LEU A 291 29.82 17.48 10.45
C LEU A 291 28.45 17.10 9.91
N THR A 292 28.03 15.82 10.05
CA THR A 292 26.72 15.35 9.57
C THR A 292 26.22 14.19 10.45
N ASP A 293 24.90 13.94 10.44
CA ASP A 293 24.29 12.78 11.09
C ASP A 293 24.39 11.51 10.22
N ASP A 294 24.53 11.66 8.90
CA ASP A 294 24.59 10.53 7.96
C ASP A 294 25.46 10.84 6.73
N PRO A 295 26.74 10.47 6.72
CA PRO A 295 27.61 10.59 5.55
C PRO A 295 27.31 9.56 4.45
N GLY A 296 26.37 8.65 4.65
CA GLY A 296 25.90 7.68 3.65
C GLY A 296 24.74 8.19 2.79
N ASP A 297 24.20 9.36 3.10
CA ASP A 297 23.17 10.04 2.32
C ASP A 297 23.81 10.64 1.06
N LEU A 298 23.57 9.97 -0.08
CA LEU A 298 24.23 10.31 -1.35
C LEU A 298 23.81 11.68 -1.88
N ASP A 299 22.56 12.09 -1.64
CA ASP A 299 22.03 13.39 -2.09
C ASP A 299 22.71 14.51 -1.31
N ARG A 300 22.79 14.37 0.00
CA ARG A 300 23.49 15.31 0.88
C ARG A 300 24.98 15.40 0.56
N VAL A 301 25.64 14.28 0.32
CA VAL A 301 27.05 14.25 -0.09
C VAL A 301 27.25 14.96 -1.43
N ALA A 302 26.31 14.80 -2.36
CA ALA A 302 26.37 15.51 -3.64
C ALA A 302 26.20 17.02 -3.46
N ASP A 303 25.30 17.47 -2.59
CA ASP A 303 25.12 18.88 -2.24
C ASP A 303 26.34 19.49 -1.58
N ILE A 304 26.92 18.80 -0.62
CA ILE A 304 28.14 19.24 0.05
C ILE A 304 29.29 19.37 -0.97
N LYS A 305 29.42 18.44 -1.92
CA LYS A 305 30.42 18.51 -2.99
C LYS A 305 30.20 19.68 -3.93
N ARG A 306 28.94 20.04 -4.23
CA ARG A 306 28.59 21.23 -5.04
C ARG A 306 28.90 22.52 -4.29
N THR A 307 28.66 22.55 -3.00
CA THR A 307 28.90 23.73 -2.14
C THR A 307 30.39 24.01 -1.98
N PHE A 308 31.24 22.97 -2.02
CA PHE A 308 32.70 23.09 -1.83
C PHE A 308 33.44 22.43 -2.99
N PRO A 309 33.39 22.96 -4.21
CA PRO A 309 34.04 22.37 -5.37
C PRO A 309 35.57 22.38 -5.24
N GLY A 310 36.20 21.27 -5.61
CA GLY A 310 37.67 21.16 -5.62
C GLY A 310 38.31 20.89 -4.26
N LEU A 311 37.58 20.83 -3.17
CA LEU A 311 38.09 20.47 -1.84
C LEU A 311 37.90 18.97 -1.54
N ASN A 312 38.85 18.40 -0.81
CA ASN A 312 38.69 17.04 -0.29
C ASN A 312 37.77 17.06 0.96
N ILE A 313 36.65 16.40 0.89
CA ILE A 313 35.65 16.39 1.96
C ILE A 313 35.95 15.26 2.94
N ARG A 314 36.14 15.63 4.21
CA ARG A 314 36.26 14.68 5.33
C ARG A 314 34.98 14.77 6.17
N PHE A 315 34.35 13.64 6.43
CA PHE A 315 33.17 13.61 7.25
C PHE A 315 33.49 13.27 8.70
N ALA A 316 32.79 13.97 9.61
CA ALA A 316 32.68 13.60 11.01
C ALA A 316 31.20 13.46 11.38
N ILE A 317 30.91 12.56 12.28
CA ILE A 317 29.52 12.28 12.72
C ILE A 317 29.18 13.08 13.96
N SER A 318 27.97 13.63 13.99
CA SER A 318 27.35 14.18 15.20
C SER A 318 25.86 13.87 15.24
N LEU A 319 25.28 13.91 16.42
CA LEU A 319 23.83 13.76 16.57
C LEU A 319 23.10 14.99 16.03
N ARG A 320 21.89 14.81 15.51
CA ARG A 320 21.08 15.92 14.94
C ARG A 320 20.92 17.10 15.90
N ARG A 321 20.68 16.78 17.17
CA ARG A 321 20.55 17.79 18.22
C ARG A 321 21.86 18.57 18.44
N ASP A 322 23.01 17.90 18.38
CA ASP A 322 24.31 18.53 18.55
C ASP A 322 24.67 19.40 17.34
N ILE A 323 24.35 18.98 16.11
CA ILE A 323 24.51 19.80 14.90
C ILE A 323 23.68 21.10 15.00
N ALA A 324 22.45 21.00 15.48
CA ALA A 324 21.60 22.17 15.69
C ALA A 324 22.16 23.12 16.75
N GLN A 325 22.78 22.58 17.82
CA GLN A 325 23.45 23.37 18.86
C GLN A 325 24.71 24.05 18.33
N PHE A 326 25.54 23.35 17.55
CA PHE A 326 26.70 23.93 16.87
C PHE A 326 26.32 25.10 15.97
N LEU A 327 25.26 24.95 15.16
CA LEU A 327 24.76 26.02 14.29
C LEU A 327 24.18 27.19 15.08
N GLY A 328 23.52 26.93 16.21
CA GLY A 328 23.01 27.96 17.12
C GLY A 328 24.12 28.80 17.78
N SER A 329 25.18 28.13 18.26
CA SER A 329 26.32 28.82 18.89
C SER A 329 27.16 29.63 17.88
N ALA A 330 27.31 29.14 16.66
CA ALA A 330 28.05 29.83 15.60
C ALA A 330 27.35 31.10 15.08
N THR A 331 26.03 31.21 15.24
CA THR A 331 25.22 32.34 14.75
C THR A 331 24.82 33.34 15.86
N GLY A 332 25.25 33.13 17.09
CA GLY A 332 24.97 34.05 18.22
C GLY A 332 23.52 34.06 18.72
N GLN A 333 22.70 33.08 18.30
CA GLN A 333 21.33 32.87 18.78
C GLN A 333 21.30 31.84 19.91
N GLY A 334 21.61 32.30 21.12
CA GLY A 334 21.39 31.52 22.35
C GLY A 334 19.93 31.53 22.73
N GLN A 335 19.39 30.35 23.00
CA GLN A 335 18.17 30.01 23.72
C GLN A 335 16.88 30.76 23.34
N GLY A 336 15.95 30.00 22.78
CA GLY A 336 14.52 30.27 22.78
C GLY A 336 13.87 30.15 21.43
N ASP A 337 13.33 29.07 21.13
CA ASP A 337 11.95 28.84 20.74
C ASP A 337 11.79 27.63 19.81
N THR A 338 11.15 26.64 20.35
CA THR A 338 10.54 25.55 19.59
C THR A 338 9.28 26.08 18.96
N GLY A 339 9.22 26.07 17.62
CA GLY A 339 7.95 26.20 16.92
C GLY A 339 7.71 27.55 16.26
N SER A 340 8.33 27.75 15.13
CA SER A 340 7.82 28.70 14.15
C SER A 340 7.22 27.93 12.98
N THR A 341 5.94 27.62 13.12
CA THR A 341 5.04 27.46 11.97
C THR A 341 4.99 28.81 11.27
N ARG A 342 5.87 28.98 10.25
CA ARG A 342 5.72 30.09 9.31
C ARG A 342 4.36 29.95 8.64
N LYS A 343 3.56 31.01 8.73
CA LYS A 343 2.22 31.15 8.19
C LYS A 343 2.22 30.75 6.72
N LEU A 344 1.39 29.79 6.35
CA LEU A 344 0.98 29.44 4.99
C LEU A 344 0.00 30.51 4.42
N ASP A 345 0.17 31.78 4.76
CA ASP A 345 -0.67 32.89 4.33
C ASP A 345 0.09 33.87 3.41
N GLU A 346 1.13 33.40 2.71
CA GLU A 346 1.75 34.18 1.65
C GLU A 346 0.80 34.28 0.46
N ASN A 347 0.64 35.48 -0.08
CA ASN A 347 -0.25 35.70 -1.21
C ASN A 347 0.40 35.06 -2.47
N VAL A 348 -0.34 34.22 -3.18
CA VAL A 348 0.13 33.55 -4.42
C VAL A 348 0.71 34.54 -5.43
N SER A 349 0.15 35.77 -5.46
CA SER A 349 0.64 36.85 -6.31
C SER A 349 2.08 37.26 -6.02
N ASP A 350 2.49 37.19 -4.76
CA ASP A 350 3.84 37.57 -4.33
C ASP A 350 4.86 36.49 -4.74
N ILE A 351 4.50 35.21 -4.59
CA ILE A 351 5.31 34.08 -5.03
C ILE A 351 5.47 34.09 -6.57
N LEU A 352 4.38 34.36 -7.30
CA LEU A 352 4.44 34.50 -8.76
C LEU A 352 5.28 35.69 -9.19
N GLY A 353 5.22 36.79 -8.45
CA GLY A 353 6.05 37.97 -8.69
C GLY A 353 7.54 37.66 -8.55
N GLU A 354 7.93 36.90 -7.51
CA GLU A 354 9.31 36.42 -7.35
C GLU A 354 9.74 35.53 -8.53
N LEU A 355 8.93 34.54 -8.91
CA LEU A 355 9.23 33.65 -10.04
C LEU A 355 9.35 34.41 -11.38
N VAL A 356 8.53 35.42 -11.62
CA VAL A 356 8.61 36.26 -12.86
C VAL A 356 9.88 37.08 -12.85
N ASN A 357 10.27 37.68 -11.73
CA ASN A 357 11.50 38.44 -11.60
C ASN A 357 12.74 37.57 -11.79
N GLU A 358 12.78 36.38 -11.11
CA GLU A 358 13.87 35.41 -11.28
C GLU A 358 13.98 34.90 -12.73
N ALA A 359 12.84 34.64 -13.39
CA ALA A 359 12.82 34.24 -14.81
C ALA A 359 13.32 35.34 -15.73
N GLN A 360 13.08 36.63 -15.42
CA GLN A 360 13.59 37.78 -16.19
C GLN A 360 15.09 37.99 -15.96
N GLU A 361 15.56 37.80 -14.72
CA GLU A 361 16.99 37.85 -14.37
C GLU A 361 17.76 36.71 -15.05
N ALA A 362 17.25 35.49 -15.01
CA ALA A 362 17.85 34.32 -15.67
C ALA A 362 17.87 34.44 -17.20
N ALA A 363 16.88 35.11 -17.79
CA ALA A 363 16.85 35.40 -19.23
C ALA A 363 17.84 36.50 -19.65
N ALA A 364 18.23 37.37 -18.73
CA ALA A 364 19.23 38.43 -18.96
C ALA A 364 20.67 37.90 -18.85
N GLU A 365 20.91 36.78 -18.17
CA GLU A 365 22.25 36.20 -17.94
C GLU A 365 22.62 35.08 -18.91
N ASP A 366 22.01 34.87 -20.03
CA ASP A 366 22.37 33.92 -21.11
C ASP A 366 22.94 32.52 -20.57
N ALA A 367 22.54 32.13 -19.36
CA ALA A 367 22.98 30.94 -18.68
C ALA A 367 21.96 29.81 -18.84
N GLY A 368 22.30 28.82 -19.66
CA GLY A 368 21.53 27.60 -19.91
C GLY A 368 21.42 26.67 -18.69
N GLY A 369 21.19 27.21 -17.52
CA GLY A 369 20.92 26.49 -16.28
C GLY A 369 19.42 26.20 -16.16
N GLY A 370 19.00 24.95 -16.24
CA GLY A 370 17.63 24.55 -15.90
C GLY A 370 17.32 24.91 -14.45
N LEU A 371 16.19 25.61 -14.24
CA LEU A 371 15.69 25.96 -12.90
C LEU A 371 15.46 24.68 -12.07
N ASP A 372 15.93 24.70 -10.81
CA ASP A 372 15.95 23.51 -9.93
C ASP A 372 14.56 23.28 -9.32
N GLU A 373 14.15 22.02 -9.26
CA GLU A 373 12.94 21.57 -8.55
C GLU A 373 12.98 21.78 -7.03
N ASN A 374 14.13 22.08 -6.47
CA ASN A 374 14.33 22.41 -5.05
C ASN A 374 14.36 23.92 -4.78
N ASP A 375 14.10 24.74 -5.78
CA ASP A 375 13.94 26.17 -5.60
C ASP A 375 12.87 26.47 -4.55
N ASN A 376 13.20 27.33 -3.57
CA ASN A 376 12.32 27.66 -2.47
C ASN A 376 10.97 28.22 -2.95
N ALA A 377 10.96 28.96 -4.06
CA ALA A 377 9.74 29.52 -4.65
C ALA A 377 8.84 28.42 -5.25
N ILE A 378 9.41 27.43 -5.95
CA ILE A 378 8.66 26.28 -6.50
C ILE A 378 8.10 25.40 -5.39
N VAL A 379 8.86 25.17 -4.32
CA VAL A 379 8.40 24.40 -3.16
C VAL A 379 7.22 25.11 -2.49
N ARG A 380 7.31 26.42 -2.28
CA ARG A 380 6.23 27.23 -1.70
C ARG A 380 5.01 27.23 -2.62
N LEU A 381 5.21 27.41 -3.93
CA LEU A 381 4.12 27.39 -4.91
C LEU A 381 3.37 26.05 -4.93
N ALA A 382 4.08 24.93 -4.97
CA ALA A 382 3.45 23.60 -4.94
C ALA A 382 2.61 23.40 -3.66
N ASN A 383 3.15 23.79 -2.51
CA ASN A 383 2.44 23.72 -1.23
C ASN A 383 1.21 24.63 -1.20
N GLN A 384 1.34 25.85 -1.72
CA GLN A 384 0.24 26.82 -1.77
C GLN A 384 -0.89 26.36 -2.68
N ILE A 385 -0.58 25.80 -3.87
CA ILE A 385 -1.57 25.22 -4.79
C ILE A 385 -2.41 24.16 -4.06
N ILE A 386 -1.77 23.27 -3.30
CA ILE A 386 -2.48 22.21 -2.56
C ILE A 386 -3.33 22.82 -1.42
N ALA A 387 -2.78 23.75 -0.66
CA ALA A 387 -3.48 24.40 0.44
C ALA A 387 -4.72 25.19 -0.05
N ASP A 388 -4.59 25.94 -1.14
CA ASP A 388 -5.68 26.71 -1.69
C ASP A 388 -6.76 25.84 -2.34
N ALA A 389 -6.37 24.76 -3.01
CA ALA A 389 -7.32 23.78 -3.52
C ALA A 389 -8.17 23.19 -2.37
N TYR A 390 -7.54 22.85 -1.26
CA TYR A 390 -8.27 22.38 -0.08
C TYR A 390 -9.21 23.44 0.49
N ARG A 391 -8.73 24.70 0.66
CA ARG A 391 -9.55 25.82 1.18
C ARG A 391 -10.77 26.12 0.28
N GLN A 392 -10.61 25.96 -1.04
CA GLN A 392 -11.67 26.17 -2.00
C GLN A 392 -12.59 24.96 -2.18
N GLY A 393 -12.29 23.83 -1.49
CA GLY A 393 -13.09 22.61 -1.59
C GLY A 393 -12.95 21.89 -2.94
N ALA A 394 -11.78 22.03 -3.58
CA ALA A 394 -11.52 21.32 -4.83
C ALA A 394 -11.47 19.81 -4.62
N SER A 395 -12.03 19.07 -5.57
CA SER A 395 -11.89 17.62 -5.63
C SER A 395 -10.61 17.18 -6.34
N ASP A 396 -10.22 17.92 -7.38
CA ASP A 396 -9.06 17.62 -8.21
C ASP A 396 -8.28 18.90 -8.53
N ILE A 397 -6.96 18.78 -8.65
CA ILE A 397 -6.02 19.80 -9.12
C ILE A 397 -5.40 19.28 -10.41
N HIS A 398 -5.43 20.07 -11.44
CA HIS A 398 -4.81 19.77 -12.73
C HIS A 398 -3.66 20.74 -12.97
N VAL A 399 -2.45 20.22 -13.20
CA VAL A 399 -1.27 21.00 -13.60
C VAL A 399 -0.90 20.58 -15.01
N GLU A 400 -1.12 21.47 -15.97
CA GLU A 400 -1.11 21.19 -17.41
C GLU A 400 -0.08 22.05 -18.14
N PRO A 401 1.10 21.53 -18.46
CA PRO A 401 2.10 22.22 -19.27
C PRO A 401 1.75 22.21 -20.78
N TYR A 402 1.67 23.35 -21.41
CA TYR A 402 1.30 23.51 -22.83
C TYR A 402 2.51 23.82 -23.76
N GLY A 403 3.48 22.91 -23.84
CA GLY A 403 4.59 22.99 -24.77
C GLY A 403 5.64 24.07 -24.43
N GLU A 404 6.48 24.44 -25.42
CA GLU A 404 7.66 25.26 -25.17
C GLU A 404 7.42 26.78 -25.17
N LYS A 405 6.27 27.26 -25.60
CA LYS A 405 5.98 28.67 -25.73
C LYS A 405 4.79 29.17 -24.93
N ARG A 406 4.20 28.31 -24.11
CA ARG A 406 3.00 28.62 -23.31
C ARG A 406 3.23 28.36 -21.83
N GLU A 407 2.53 29.11 -21.00
CA GLU A 407 2.51 28.95 -19.56
C GLU A 407 1.89 27.62 -19.19
N THR A 408 2.25 27.08 -18.01
CA THR A 408 1.59 25.92 -17.41
C THR A 408 0.31 26.35 -16.72
N LEU A 409 -0.81 25.76 -17.12
CA LEU A 409 -2.11 26.08 -16.57
C LEU A 409 -2.38 25.22 -15.32
N VAL A 410 -2.78 25.85 -14.22
CA VAL A 410 -3.29 25.16 -13.04
C VAL A 410 -4.79 25.37 -12.95
N ARG A 411 -5.55 24.27 -12.93
CA ARG A 411 -7.00 24.31 -12.80
C ARG A 411 -7.46 23.53 -11.58
N PHE A 412 -8.49 24.01 -10.93
CA PHE A 412 -9.19 23.30 -9.87
C PHE A 412 -10.54 22.79 -10.37
N ARG A 413 -10.91 21.59 -9.90
CA ARG A 413 -12.27 21.09 -10.08
C ARG A 413 -13.02 21.24 -8.76
N VAL A 414 -14.05 22.08 -8.75
CA VAL A 414 -14.92 22.30 -7.58
C VAL A 414 -16.35 21.99 -7.99
N ASP A 415 -17.05 21.20 -7.19
CA ASP A 415 -18.47 20.78 -7.43
C ASP A 415 -18.73 20.20 -8.82
N GLY A 416 -17.71 19.65 -9.48
CA GLY A 416 -17.74 19.02 -10.80
C GLY A 416 -17.21 19.88 -11.93
N ASP A 417 -17.17 21.20 -11.78
CA ASP A 417 -16.71 22.14 -12.81
C ASP A 417 -15.21 22.46 -12.65
N CYS A 418 -14.48 22.50 -13.77
CA CYS A 418 -13.09 22.94 -13.80
C CYS A 418 -13.02 24.45 -14.10
N PHE A 419 -12.19 25.15 -13.34
CA PHE A 419 -11.87 26.55 -13.61
C PHE A 419 -10.37 26.81 -13.52
N GLU A 420 -9.91 27.84 -14.23
CA GLU A 420 -8.52 28.28 -14.17
C GLU A 420 -8.25 28.91 -12.80
N TYR A 421 -7.23 28.40 -12.11
CA TYR A 421 -6.79 28.94 -10.82
C TYR A 421 -5.63 29.90 -11.02
N MET A 422 -4.59 29.49 -11.76
CA MET A 422 -3.42 30.31 -12.04
C MET A 422 -2.64 29.81 -13.25
N LYS A 423 -1.71 30.65 -13.74
CA LYS A 423 -0.72 30.31 -14.75
C LYS A 423 0.68 30.40 -14.18
N ILE A 424 1.52 29.39 -14.45
CA ILE A 424 2.91 29.34 -14.03
C ILE A 424 3.78 29.65 -15.24
N PRO A 425 4.80 30.55 -15.12
CA PRO A 425 5.70 30.86 -16.22
C PRO A 425 6.33 29.61 -16.84
N GLN A 426 6.52 29.65 -18.15
CA GLN A 426 7.02 28.54 -18.96
C GLN A 426 8.35 27.97 -18.47
N SER A 427 9.26 28.78 -17.96
CA SER A 427 10.57 28.41 -17.43
C SER A 427 10.46 27.39 -16.29
N TYR A 428 9.39 27.42 -15.52
CA TYR A 428 9.15 26.55 -14.35
C TYR A 428 8.31 25.31 -14.65
N ARG A 429 7.90 25.08 -15.91
CA ARG A 429 7.03 23.94 -16.30
C ARG A 429 7.56 22.57 -15.85
N ARG A 430 8.89 22.38 -15.97
CA ARG A 430 9.54 21.12 -15.56
C ARG A 430 9.74 21.04 -14.04
N ALA A 431 10.13 22.15 -13.43
CA ALA A 431 10.42 22.22 -12.01
C ALA A 431 9.17 21.93 -11.16
N ILE A 432 8.01 22.50 -11.52
CA ILE A 432 6.76 22.24 -10.79
C ILE A 432 6.32 20.77 -10.89
N VAL A 433 6.40 20.16 -12.08
CA VAL A 433 6.06 18.75 -12.29
C VAL A 433 7.03 17.84 -11.53
N SER A 434 8.35 18.11 -11.62
CA SER A 434 9.36 17.35 -10.87
C SER A 434 9.14 17.45 -9.36
N ARG A 435 8.81 18.65 -8.86
CA ARG A 435 8.49 18.85 -7.44
C ARG A 435 7.29 18.02 -6.98
N LEU A 436 6.20 18.01 -7.76
CA LEU A 436 5.03 17.19 -7.45
C LEU A 436 5.34 15.68 -7.50
N LYS A 437 6.19 15.26 -8.45
CA LYS A 437 6.67 13.85 -8.50
C LYS A 437 7.49 13.48 -7.26
N ILE A 438 8.39 14.35 -6.79
CA ILE A 438 9.15 14.16 -5.54
C ILE A 438 8.19 14.01 -4.35
N MET A 439 7.21 14.91 -4.23
CA MET A 439 6.23 14.87 -3.14
C MET A 439 5.40 13.57 -3.16
N ALA A 440 5.17 13.01 -4.34
CA ALA A 440 4.42 11.77 -4.55
C ALA A 440 5.31 10.51 -4.54
N SER A 441 6.63 10.65 -4.33
CA SER A 441 7.63 9.56 -4.38
C SER A 441 7.66 8.83 -5.73
N LEU A 442 7.49 9.59 -6.83
CA LEU A 442 7.55 9.11 -8.21
C LEU A 442 8.94 9.30 -8.83
N ASP A 443 9.23 8.52 -9.86
CA ASP A 443 10.49 8.63 -10.62
C ASP A 443 10.52 9.90 -11.48
N ILE A 444 11.43 10.83 -11.19
CA ILE A 444 11.57 12.10 -11.89
C ILE A 444 12.19 11.90 -13.28
N ALA A 445 13.04 10.90 -13.44
CA ALA A 445 13.75 10.63 -14.69
C ALA A 445 12.83 9.97 -15.74
N GLU A 446 11.86 9.16 -15.33
CA GLU A 446 10.92 8.51 -16.23
C GLU A 446 9.75 9.47 -16.57
N ARG A 447 9.69 9.91 -17.83
CA ARG A 447 8.70 10.87 -18.34
C ARG A 447 7.85 10.34 -19.49
N ARG A 448 8.07 9.08 -19.88
CA ARG A 448 7.44 8.43 -21.04
C ARG A 448 6.29 7.52 -20.65
N LYS A 449 6.15 7.24 -19.35
CA LYS A 449 5.12 6.33 -18.83
C LYS A 449 4.27 7.03 -17.79
N PRO A 450 2.96 6.76 -17.75
CA PRO A 450 2.13 7.19 -16.64
C PRO A 450 2.67 6.64 -15.31
N GLN A 451 2.59 7.44 -14.26
CA GLN A 451 2.96 7.04 -12.91
C GLN A 451 1.85 7.44 -11.94
N ASP A 452 1.62 6.59 -10.92
CA ASP A 452 0.66 6.82 -9.85
C ASP A 452 1.38 6.85 -8.51
N GLY A 453 1.00 7.80 -7.65
CA GLY A 453 1.56 7.96 -6.31
C GLY A 453 0.60 8.66 -5.35
N LYS A 454 1.11 8.95 -4.15
CA LYS A 454 0.34 9.61 -3.09
C LYS A 454 1.18 10.69 -2.43
N ILE A 455 0.56 11.82 -2.10
CA ILE A 455 1.15 12.88 -1.29
C ILE A 455 0.41 12.92 0.05
N LYS A 456 1.13 12.82 1.15
CA LYS A 456 0.62 13.19 2.48
C LYS A 456 1.00 14.63 2.74
N PHE A 457 0.01 15.49 2.91
CA PHE A 457 0.21 16.92 3.06
C PHE A 457 -0.37 17.42 4.37
N LYS A 458 0.43 18.17 5.11
CA LYS A 458 0.03 18.76 6.40
C LYS A 458 -0.34 20.22 6.18
N LEU A 459 -1.58 20.56 6.51
CA LEU A 459 -2.09 21.92 6.47
C LEU A 459 -1.61 22.74 7.69
N SER A 460 -1.74 24.05 7.61
CA SER A 460 -1.35 25.00 8.68
C SER A 460 -2.07 24.80 10.02
N ASP A 461 -3.27 24.21 9.97
CA ASP A 461 -4.11 23.91 11.16
C ASP A 461 -3.84 22.52 11.77
N ASN A 462 -2.68 21.93 11.49
CA ASN A 462 -2.27 20.58 11.90
C ASN A 462 -3.12 19.44 11.31
N LYS A 463 -4.00 19.73 10.38
CA LYS A 463 -4.80 18.73 9.67
C LYS A 463 -3.97 18.08 8.56
N GLU A 464 -3.97 16.76 8.50
CA GLU A 464 -3.33 16.02 7.43
C GLU A 464 -4.35 15.67 6.35
N ILE A 465 -3.97 15.86 5.09
CA ILE A 465 -4.73 15.43 3.92
C ILE A 465 -3.86 14.50 3.06
N GLU A 466 -4.49 13.57 2.38
CA GLU A 466 -3.83 12.71 1.40
C GLU A 466 -4.31 13.09 -0.01
N LEU A 467 -3.39 13.17 -0.97
CA LEU A 467 -3.71 13.36 -2.37
C LEU A 467 -3.24 12.15 -3.17
N ARG A 468 -4.11 11.64 -4.04
CA ARG A 468 -3.71 10.69 -5.08
C ARG A 468 -3.20 11.47 -6.28
N VAL A 469 -2.02 11.12 -6.76
CA VAL A 469 -1.32 11.80 -7.85
C VAL A 469 -1.20 10.84 -9.03
N ALA A 470 -1.57 11.31 -10.21
CA ALA A 470 -1.30 10.62 -11.47
C ALA A 470 -0.53 11.57 -12.39
N THR A 471 0.58 11.11 -12.98
CA THR A 471 1.28 11.82 -14.03
C THR A 471 1.07 11.12 -15.36
N ILE A 472 0.76 11.91 -16.40
CA ILE A 472 0.44 11.37 -17.72
C ILE A 472 1.32 12.09 -18.76
N PRO A 473 2.15 11.36 -19.52
CA PRO A 473 2.92 11.94 -20.60
C PRO A 473 2.03 12.56 -21.67
N THR A 474 2.36 13.79 -22.06
CA THR A 474 1.66 14.55 -23.10
C THR A 474 2.59 14.95 -24.23
N ALA A 475 2.06 15.54 -25.31
CA ALA A 475 2.84 15.92 -26.48
C ALA A 475 3.99 16.88 -26.12
N GLY A 476 5.15 16.72 -26.78
CA GLY A 476 6.33 17.56 -26.55
C GLY A 476 7.14 17.20 -25.31
N TYR A 477 7.07 15.93 -24.85
CA TYR A 477 7.78 15.43 -23.66
C TYR A 477 7.38 16.17 -22.37
N ASN A 478 6.16 16.70 -22.31
CA ASN A 478 5.57 17.23 -21.11
C ASN A 478 4.83 16.14 -20.33
N GLU A 479 4.50 16.41 -19.09
CA GLU A 479 3.69 15.53 -18.24
C GLU A 479 2.61 16.37 -17.56
N ASP A 480 1.36 15.98 -17.74
CA ASP A 480 0.25 16.53 -16.97
C ASP A 480 0.24 15.85 -15.59
N VAL A 481 -0.06 16.60 -14.55
CA VAL A 481 -0.22 16.09 -13.20
C VAL A 481 -1.66 16.32 -12.75
N VAL A 482 -2.33 15.23 -12.38
CA VAL A 482 -3.66 15.28 -11.78
C VAL A 482 -3.54 14.82 -10.32
N MET A 483 -3.98 15.67 -9.40
CA MET A 483 -3.98 15.36 -7.97
C MET A 483 -5.42 15.39 -7.46
N ARG A 484 -5.91 14.25 -6.97
CA ARG A 484 -7.21 14.14 -6.32
C ARG A 484 -7.06 14.27 -4.81
N LEU A 485 -7.76 15.20 -4.21
CA LEU A 485 -7.81 15.37 -2.76
C LEU A 485 -8.67 14.24 -2.17
N LEU A 486 -8.05 13.41 -1.35
CA LEU A 486 -8.75 12.41 -0.55
C LEU A 486 -9.10 13.08 0.78
N ALA A 487 -10.38 13.33 0.99
CA ALA A 487 -10.82 13.89 2.25
C ALA A 487 -10.60 12.82 3.34
N ALA A 488 -9.68 13.08 4.26
CA ALA A 488 -9.60 12.36 5.53
C ALA A 488 -10.80 12.78 6.39
N SER A 489 -12.01 12.47 5.94
CA SER A 489 -13.24 12.79 6.67
C SER A 489 -13.92 11.49 7.05
N GLU A 490 -14.38 11.43 8.28
CA GLU A 490 -15.36 10.42 8.67
C GLU A 490 -16.50 10.42 7.66
N PRO A 491 -17.03 9.25 7.29
CA PRO A 491 -18.14 9.18 6.35
C PRO A 491 -19.32 9.98 6.88
N LEU A 492 -20.02 10.66 5.96
CA LEU A 492 -21.22 11.40 6.33
C LEU A 492 -22.23 10.46 7.00
N PRO A 493 -22.84 10.87 8.12
CA PRO A 493 -23.95 10.11 8.70
C PRO A 493 -25.04 9.85 7.66
N LEU A 494 -25.60 8.65 7.67
CA LEU A 494 -26.59 8.20 6.67
C LEU A 494 -27.78 9.17 6.55
N ASP A 495 -28.20 9.77 7.67
CA ASP A 495 -29.31 10.76 7.71
C ASP A 495 -28.97 12.08 6.99
N LYS A 496 -27.69 12.37 6.74
CA LYS A 496 -27.24 13.59 6.03
C LYS A 496 -27.01 13.37 4.53
N MET A 497 -27.21 12.15 4.04
CA MET A 497 -27.01 11.80 2.62
C MET A 497 -28.06 12.36 1.68
N GLY A 498 -29.15 12.94 2.22
CA GLY A 498 -30.23 13.54 1.42
C GLY A 498 -31.17 12.53 0.77
N PHE A 499 -31.36 11.39 1.39
CA PHE A 499 -32.41 10.44 1.02
C PHE A 499 -33.78 11.02 1.32
N SER A 500 -34.81 10.58 0.58
CA SER A 500 -36.20 10.75 0.99
C SER A 500 -36.53 9.89 2.23
N ASP A 501 -37.58 10.24 2.96
CA ASP A 501 -37.99 9.50 4.18
C ASP A 501 -38.23 8.01 3.90
N ARG A 502 -38.82 7.69 2.75
CA ARG A 502 -39.00 6.32 2.28
C ARG A 502 -37.64 5.62 2.07
N ASN A 503 -36.74 6.26 1.34
CA ASN A 503 -35.48 5.64 0.95
C ASN A 503 -34.57 5.44 2.14
N ILE A 504 -34.53 6.38 3.10
CA ILE A 504 -33.72 6.22 4.30
C ILE A 504 -34.23 5.11 5.21
N ALA A 505 -35.56 5.01 5.39
CA ALA A 505 -36.15 3.92 6.14
C ALA A 505 -35.88 2.55 5.49
N ALA A 506 -35.98 2.49 4.17
CA ALA A 506 -35.73 1.28 3.41
C ALA A 506 -34.26 0.86 3.46
N ILE A 507 -33.32 1.79 3.24
CA ILE A 507 -31.87 1.51 3.33
C ILE A 507 -31.49 1.00 4.73
N LYS A 508 -31.96 1.66 5.79
CA LYS A 508 -31.74 1.20 7.17
C LYS A 508 -32.29 -0.20 7.39
N GLY A 509 -33.49 -0.49 6.84
CA GLY A 509 -34.14 -1.79 6.96
C GLY A 509 -33.40 -2.92 6.24
N ILE A 510 -32.85 -2.67 5.03
CA ILE A 510 -32.09 -3.70 4.31
C ILE A 510 -30.64 -3.82 4.82
N ALA A 511 -30.03 -2.74 5.30
CA ALA A 511 -28.65 -2.74 5.85
C ALA A 511 -28.53 -3.51 7.17
N THR A 512 -29.64 -3.71 7.90
CA THR A 512 -29.69 -4.50 9.14
C THR A 512 -30.10 -5.95 8.92
N LYS A 513 -30.25 -6.39 7.67
CA LYS A 513 -30.53 -7.80 7.37
C LYS A 513 -29.27 -8.63 7.59
N PRO A 514 -29.39 -9.88 8.09
CA PRO A 514 -28.23 -10.73 8.37
C PRO A 514 -27.52 -11.22 7.12
N TYR A 515 -28.20 -11.26 5.97
CA TYR A 515 -27.65 -11.70 4.70
C TYR A 515 -28.39 -11.08 3.52
N GLY A 516 -27.76 -11.16 2.37
CA GLY A 516 -28.28 -10.65 1.10
C GLY A 516 -27.31 -9.68 0.42
N ILE A 517 -27.71 -9.12 -0.72
CA ILE A 517 -26.87 -8.22 -1.50
C ILE A 517 -27.50 -6.84 -1.67
N ILE A 518 -26.74 -5.80 -1.38
CA ILE A 518 -27.09 -4.38 -1.60
C ILE A 518 -26.11 -3.81 -2.62
N LEU A 519 -26.62 -3.26 -3.70
CA LEU A 519 -25.82 -2.67 -4.77
C LEU A 519 -26.01 -1.15 -4.83
N CYS A 520 -24.91 -0.40 -4.88
CA CYS A 520 -24.92 1.04 -5.12
C CYS A 520 -24.33 1.32 -6.50
N VAL A 521 -25.15 1.87 -7.42
CA VAL A 521 -24.78 1.95 -8.83
C VAL A 521 -24.81 3.37 -9.37
N GLY A 522 -24.02 3.61 -10.42
CA GLY A 522 -23.92 4.91 -11.06
C GLY A 522 -22.56 5.12 -11.71
N PRO A 523 -22.34 6.21 -12.49
CA PRO A 523 -21.05 6.53 -13.09
C PRO A 523 -20.00 6.89 -12.05
N THR A 524 -18.77 7.06 -12.53
CA THR A 524 -17.67 7.59 -11.69
C THR A 524 -18.04 8.98 -11.16
N GLY A 525 -17.74 9.23 -9.88
CA GLY A 525 -18.02 10.51 -9.24
C GLY A 525 -19.48 10.70 -8.78
N SER A 526 -20.35 9.67 -8.88
CA SER A 526 -21.74 9.77 -8.37
C SER A 526 -21.86 9.61 -6.85
N GLY A 527 -20.76 9.39 -6.12
CA GLY A 527 -20.74 9.31 -4.66
C GLY A 527 -21.03 7.92 -4.09
N LYS A 528 -20.92 6.85 -4.89
CA LYS A 528 -21.19 5.46 -4.47
C LYS A 528 -20.37 5.04 -3.24
N THR A 529 -19.06 5.26 -3.29
CA THR A 529 -18.12 4.94 -2.18
C THR A 529 -18.55 5.63 -0.89
N THR A 530 -18.85 6.94 -0.96
CA THR A 530 -19.33 7.71 0.20
C THR A 530 -20.60 7.13 0.78
N THR A 531 -21.55 6.75 -0.08
CA THR A 531 -22.84 6.18 0.35
C THR A 531 -22.65 4.82 1.01
N LEU A 532 -21.86 3.93 0.40
CA LEU A 532 -21.57 2.62 1.01
C LEU A 532 -20.84 2.78 2.36
N HIS A 533 -19.86 3.67 2.45
CA HIS A 533 -19.19 3.94 3.73
C HIS A 533 -20.11 4.57 4.79
N SER A 534 -21.12 5.36 4.36
CA SER A 534 -22.15 5.87 5.27
C SER A 534 -23.09 4.77 5.77
N VAL A 535 -23.42 3.80 4.90
CA VAL A 535 -24.21 2.61 5.28
C VAL A 535 -23.40 1.72 6.20
N LEU A 536 -22.13 1.46 5.87
CA LEU A 536 -21.22 0.69 6.73
C LEU A 536 -21.06 1.37 8.10
N GLY A 537 -20.89 2.69 8.13
CA GLY A 537 -20.80 3.44 9.40
C GLY A 537 -22.08 3.34 10.25
N PHE A 538 -23.24 3.19 9.62
CA PHE A 538 -24.50 3.00 10.33
C PHE A 538 -24.60 1.62 11.02
N ILE A 539 -24.04 0.57 10.41
CA ILE A 539 -24.09 -0.81 10.95
C ILE A 539 -22.80 -1.21 11.70
N ASN A 540 -21.76 -0.37 11.72
CA ASN A 540 -20.48 -0.67 12.32
C ASN A 540 -20.56 -0.61 13.85
N THR A 541 -20.88 -1.73 14.47
CA THR A 541 -20.91 -1.94 15.91
C THR A 541 -19.83 -2.95 16.32
N PRO A 542 -19.40 -3.00 17.59
CA PRO A 542 -18.30 -3.89 18.03
C PRO A 542 -18.55 -5.37 17.82
N ASP A 543 -19.82 -5.79 17.69
CA ASP A 543 -20.28 -7.15 17.48
C ASP A 543 -20.38 -7.56 16.01
N ILE A 544 -20.22 -6.60 15.08
CA ILE A 544 -20.30 -6.87 13.63
C ILE A 544 -18.92 -6.81 13.01
N LYS A 545 -18.52 -7.90 12.35
CA LYS A 545 -17.23 -7.99 11.66
C LYS A 545 -17.35 -7.64 10.18
N ILE A 546 -16.78 -6.50 9.81
CA ILE A 546 -16.86 -5.93 8.47
C ILE A 546 -15.52 -6.04 7.75
N TRP A 547 -15.50 -6.70 6.58
CA TRP A 547 -14.36 -6.72 5.67
C TRP A 547 -14.66 -5.95 4.40
N THR A 548 -13.71 -5.16 3.92
CA THR A 548 -13.83 -4.44 2.65
C THR A 548 -12.66 -4.74 1.73
N ALA A 549 -12.92 -4.88 0.43
CA ALA A 549 -11.93 -4.91 -0.63
C ALA A 549 -12.13 -3.69 -1.52
N GLU A 550 -11.10 -2.84 -1.67
CA GLU A 550 -11.20 -1.53 -2.32
C GLU A 550 -10.02 -1.28 -3.28
N ASP A 551 -10.24 -0.47 -4.33
CA ASP A 551 -9.21 -0.14 -5.34
C ASP A 551 -9.21 1.37 -5.68
N PRO A 552 -8.44 2.19 -4.94
CA PRO A 552 -7.83 1.94 -3.63
C PRO A 552 -8.80 2.20 -2.45
N VAL A 553 -8.31 2.05 -1.19
CA VAL A 553 -9.01 2.54 0.01
C VAL A 553 -9.01 4.07 -0.02
N GLU A 554 -10.21 4.68 -0.14
CA GLU A 554 -10.39 6.14 -0.19
C GLU A 554 -10.76 6.73 1.18
N ILE A 555 -11.57 6.00 1.96
CA ILE A 555 -12.07 6.44 3.27
C ILE A 555 -11.67 5.39 4.31
N THR A 556 -10.83 5.76 5.24
CA THR A 556 -10.46 4.87 6.35
C THR A 556 -11.45 5.01 7.50
N GLN A 557 -12.07 3.89 7.92
CA GLN A 557 -13.02 3.85 9.03
C GLN A 557 -12.54 2.94 10.15
N TYR A 558 -12.59 3.44 11.37
CA TYR A 558 -12.36 2.59 12.55
C TYR A 558 -13.43 1.49 12.63
N GLY A 559 -13.01 0.28 13.00
CA GLY A 559 -13.91 -0.90 13.10
C GLY A 559 -13.94 -1.76 11.82
N LEU A 560 -13.66 -1.20 10.63
CA LEU A 560 -13.59 -1.94 9.38
C LEU A 560 -12.22 -2.59 9.15
N ARG A 561 -12.21 -3.76 8.54
CA ARG A 561 -11.01 -4.43 8.02
C ARG A 561 -10.90 -4.17 6.52
N GLN A 562 -10.15 -3.15 6.15
CA GLN A 562 -10.08 -2.65 4.79
C GLN A 562 -8.85 -3.19 4.08
N VAL A 563 -9.06 -3.89 2.97
CA VAL A 563 -8.01 -4.48 2.12
C VAL A 563 -7.94 -3.72 0.81
N GLN A 564 -6.78 -3.19 0.50
CA GLN A 564 -6.53 -2.61 -0.82
C GLN A 564 -6.18 -3.70 -1.83
N VAL A 565 -6.89 -3.73 -2.93
CA VAL A 565 -6.63 -4.62 -4.07
C VAL A 565 -5.30 -4.26 -4.72
N LEU A 566 -4.48 -5.26 -5.05
CA LEU A 566 -3.16 -5.13 -5.65
C LEU A 566 -2.99 -6.13 -6.80
N PRO A 567 -3.48 -5.83 -8.02
CA PRO A 567 -3.42 -6.76 -9.16
C PRO A 567 -2.01 -7.25 -9.51
N LYS A 568 -0.99 -6.43 -9.24
CA LYS A 568 0.42 -6.76 -9.50
C LYS A 568 0.91 -8.03 -8.77
N ILE A 569 0.27 -8.37 -7.65
CA ILE A 569 0.56 -9.57 -6.85
C ILE A 569 -0.62 -10.54 -6.84
N ASN A 570 -1.54 -10.45 -7.81
CA ASN A 570 -2.75 -11.24 -7.93
C ASN A 570 -3.73 -11.12 -6.75
N LEU A 571 -3.64 -10.07 -5.93
CA LEU A 571 -4.64 -9.75 -4.93
C LEU A 571 -5.78 -8.98 -5.61
N THR A 572 -6.68 -9.71 -6.26
CA THR A 572 -7.88 -9.21 -6.95
C THR A 572 -9.09 -9.14 -6.01
N PHE A 573 -10.20 -8.53 -6.44
CA PHE A 573 -11.47 -8.54 -5.70
C PHE A 573 -11.93 -9.97 -5.40
N ALA A 574 -11.93 -10.84 -6.39
CA ALA A 574 -12.30 -12.25 -6.23
C ALA A 574 -11.39 -12.98 -5.24
N ALA A 575 -10.07 -12.75 -5.30
CA ALA A 575 -9.11 -13.35 -4.37
C ALA A 575 -9.33 -12.87 -2.92
N ALA A 576 -9.59 -11.57 -2.74
CA ALA A 576 -9.90 -10.99 -1.43
C ALA A 576 -11.19 -11.57 -0.85
N MET A 577 -12.27 -11.65 -1.64
CA MET A 577 -13.54 -12.22 -1.21
C MET A 577 -13.42 -13.67 -0.76
N ARG A 578 -12.70 -14.51 -1.51
CA ARG A 578 -12.44 -15.91 -1.10
C ARG A 578 -11.67 -16.00 0.24
N ALA A 579 -10.81 -15.04 0.51
CA ALA A 579 -10.13 -14.96 1.81
C ALA A 579 -11.08 -14.51 2.91
N PHE A 580 -11.97 -13.54 2.65
CA PHE A 580 -12.95 -13.05 3.62
C PHE A 580 -13.92 -14.14 4.08
N LEU A 581 -14.41 -14.97 3.18
CA LEU A 581 -15.28 -16.12 3.52
C LEU A 581 -14.66 -17.12 4.52
N ARG A 582 -13.35 -17.05 4.75
CA ARG A 582 -12.64 -17.83 5.77
C ARG A 582 -12.21 -17.00 6.98
N ALA A 583 -12.61 -15.75 7.04
CA ALA A 583 -12.22 -14.78 8.06
C ALA A 583 -13.38 -14.38 8.99
N ASP A 584 -14.45 -15.20 9.00
CA ASP A 584 -15.64 -15.05 9.85
C ASP A 584 -16.27 -13.62 9.71
N PRO A 585 -16.68 -13.21 8.52
CA PRO A 585 -17.30 -11.91 8.30
C PRO A 585 -18.81 -11.98 8.52
N ASP A 586 -19.40 -10.91 9.08
CA ASP A 586 -20.84 -10.68 9.02
C ASP A 586 -21.18 -9.88 7.76
N VAL A 587 -20.33 -8.91 7.41
CA VAL A 587 -20.51 -8.00 6.29
C VAL A 587 -19.28 -7.98 5.40
N ILE A 588 -19.50 -8.09 4.10
CA ILE A 588 -18.47 -7.99 3.07
C ILE A 588 -18.78 -6.82 2.13
N MET A 589 -17.89 -5.84 1.99
CA MET A 589 -18.01 -4.81 0.98
C MET A 589 -16.95 -5.03 -0.12
N VAL A 590 -17.40 -5.04 -1.36
CA VAL A 590 -16.55 -5.12 -2.55
C VAL A 590 -16.64 -3.82 -3.30
N GLY A 591 -15.54 -3.13 -3.47
CA GLY A 591 -15.50 -1.81 -4.08
C GLY A 591 -16.19 -1.77 -5.43
N GLU A 592 -16.06 -2.82 -6.23
CA GLU A 592 -16.71 -2.91 -7.54
C GLU A 592 -16.83 -4.37 -8.04
N MET A 593 -17.98 -4.71 -8.63
CA MET A 593 -18.19 -5.96 -9.36
C MET A 593 -18.05 -5.70 -10.87
N ARG A 594 -16.87 -6.01 -11.45
CA ARG A 594 -16.59 -5.77 -12.89
C ARG A 594 -16.76 -7.01 -13.74
N ASP A 595 -16.64 -8.17 -13.15
CA ASP A 595 -16.57 -9.47 -13.83
C ASP A 595 -17.51 -10.49 -13.19
N LYS A 596 -17.80 -11.53 -13.97
CA LYS A 596 -18.70 -12.63 -13.57
C LYS A 596 -18.23 -13.31 -12.27
N GLU A 597 -16.92 -13.58 -12.16
CA GLU A 597 -16.33 -14.31 -11.03
C GLU A 597 -16.60 -13.57 -9.71
N THR A 598 -16.32 -12.26 -9.68
CA THR A 598 -16.55 -11.43 -8.49
C THR A 598 -18.05 -11.35 -8.14
N ALA A 599 -18.91 -11.25 -9.16
CA ALA A 599 -20.37 -11.20 -8.96
C ALA A 599 -20.92 -12.52 -8.42
N GLU A 600 -20.51 -13.66 -8.98
CA GLU A 600 -20.95 -14.99 -8.52
C GLU A 600 -20.50 -15.26 -7.07
N ILE A 601 -19.25 -14.96 -6.71
CA ILE A 601 -18.77 -15.09 -5.32
C ILE A 601 -19.58 -14.21 -4.37
N GLY A 602 -19.94 -12.98 -4.79
CA GLY A 602 -20.77 -12.08 -3.99
C GLY A 602 -22.17 -12.59 -3.77
N ILE A 603 -22.79 -13.15 -4.80
CA ILE A 603 -24.13 -13.77 -4.72
C ILE A 603 -24.05 -15.01 -3.81
N GLU A 604 -23.07 -15.89 -3.99
CA GLU A 604 -22.88 -17.09 -3.17
C GLU A 604 -22.64 -16.72 -1.70
N ALA A 605 -21.78 -15.73 -1.43
CA ALA A 605 -21.54 -15.22 -0.08
C ALA A 605 -22.83 -14.75 0.57
N SER A 606 -23.70 -14.04 -0.17
CA SER A 606 -24.97 -13.55 0.34
C SER A 606 -25.97 -14.68 0.63
N LEU A 607 -25.99 -15.73 -0.17
CA LEU A 607 -26.84 -16.90 0.05
C LEU A 607 -26.36 -17.80 1.20
N THR A 608 -25.06 -17.73 1.51
CA THR A 608 -24.44 -18.50 2.62
C THR A 608 -24.43 -17.76 3.96
N GLY A 609 -25.14 -16.63 4.08
CA GLY A 609 -25.40 -16.00 5.36
C GLY A 609 -24.68 -14.67 5.61
N HIS A 610 -24.08 -14.05 4.58
CA HIS A 610 -23.36 -12.78 4.72
C HIS A 610 -24.11 -11.61 4.09
N LEU A 611 -24.04 -10.43 4.68
CA LEU A 611 -24.48 -9.21 4.04
C LEU A 611 -23.41 -8.69 3.09
N VAL A 612 -23.68 -8.68 1.79
CA VAL A 612 -22.75 -8.23 0.76
C VAL A 612 -23.14 -6.86 0.22
N MET A 613 -22.19 -5.95 0.15
CA MET A 613 -22.37 -4.63 -0.45
C MET A 613 -21.37 -4.43 -1.58
N SER A 614 -21.83 -3.85 -2.71
CA SER A 614 -20.91 -3.56 -3.81
C SER A 614 -21.37 -2.43 -4.70
N THR A 615 -20.51 -2.05 -5.67
CA THR A 615 -20.87 -1.08 -6.71
C THR A 615 -20.83 -1.68 -8.11
N LEU A 616 -21.60 -1.09 -9.02
CA LEU A 616 -21.50 -1.30 -10.47
C LEU A 616 -21.62 0.03 -11.21
N HIS A 617 -21.20 0.02 -12.48
CA HIS A 617 -21.34 1.16 -13.40
C HIS A 617 -22.53 0.94 -14.34
N THR A 618 -23.74 1.20 -13.85
CA THR A 618 -24.99 1.19 -14.61
C THR A 618 -25.73 2.51 -14.42
N ASN A 619 -26.71 2.82 -15.26
CA ASN A 619 -27.37 4.11 -15.25
C ASN A 619 -28.61 4.15 -14.36
N SER A 620 -29.28 3.01 -14.13
CA SER A 620 -30.46 2.88 -13.29
C SER A 620 -30.42 1.61 -12.44
N ALA A 621 -31.30 1.53 -11.46
CA ALA A 621 -31.40 0.36 -10.59
C ALA A 621 -31.90 -0.87 -11.37
N VAL A 622 -32.87 -0.71 -12.27
CA VAL A 622 -33.42 -1.82 -13.08
C VAL A 622 -32.41 -2.31 -14.12
N GLU A 623 -31.67 -1.40 -14.78
CA GLU A 623 -30.59 -1.76 -15.72
C GLU A 623 -29.52 -2.64 -15.06
N THR A 624 -29.27 -2.45 -13.77
CA THR A 624 -28.32 -3.26 -13.01
C THR A 624 -28.69 -4.74 -12.99
N ILE A 625 -29.98 -5.04 -12.88
CA ILE A 625 -30.49 -6.41 -12.92
C ILE A 625 -30.13 -7.04 -14.27
N THR A 626 -30.49 -6.38 -15.37
CA THR A 626 -30.16 -6.85 -16.73
C THR A 626 -28.66 -7.03 -16.89
N ARG A 627 -27.87 -6.08 -16.42
CA ARG A 627 -26.40 -6.14 -16.51
C ARG A 627 -25.80 -7.37 -15.82
N LEU A 628 -26.25 -7.73 -14.62
CA LEU A 628 -25.79 -8.92 -13.91
C LEU A 628 -26.21 -10.21 -14.60
N LEU A 629 -27.43 -10.27 -15.13
CA LEU A 629 -27.89 -11.40 -15.94
C LEU A 629 -27.09 -11.56 -17.23
N ASP A 630 -26.75 -10.45 -17.91
CA ASP A 630 -25.91 -10.44 -19.13
C ASP A 630 -24.46 -10.85 -18.84
N MET A 631 -23.94 -10.57 -17.63
CA MET A 631 -22.65 -11.07 -17.17
C MET A 631 -22.66 -12.58 -16.94
N GLY A 632 -23.85 -13.23 -16.99
CA GLY A 632 -24.02 -14.66 -16.83
C GLY A 632 -24.26 -15.12 -15.41
N CYS A 633 -24.69 -14.23 -14.52
CA CYS A 633 -25.15 -14.60 -13.18
C CYS A 633 -26.48 -15.37 -13.27
N ASP A 634 -26.65 -16.38 -12.40
CA ASP A 634 -27.89 -17.14 -12.33
C ASP A 634 -29.04 -16.28 -11.82
N SER A 635 -30.17 -16.24 -12.56
CA SER A 635 -31.31 -15.38 -12.25
C SER A 635 -32.04 -15.76 -10.95
N PHE A 636 -32.04 -17.04 -10.59
CA PHE A 636 -32.68 -17.51 -9.35
C PHE A 636 -31.84 -17.12 -8.14
N SER A 637 -30.55 -17.44 -8.17
CA SER A 637 -29.58 -17.13 -7.11
C SER A 637 -29.49 -15.63 -6.86
N PHE A 638 -29.42 -14.82 -7.94
CA PHE A 638 -29.38 -13.36 -7.80
C PHE A 638 -30.69 -12.78 -7.24
N ALA A 639 -31.84 -13.25 -7.72
CA ALA A 639 -33.13 -12.80 -7.22
C ALA A 639 -33.29 -13.08 -5.72
N ASP A 640 -32.91 -14.28 -5.27
CA ASP A 640 -33.00 -14.67 -3.86
C ASP A 640 -32.04 -13.85 -2.98
N ALA A 641 -30.83 -13.57 -3.47
CA ALA A 641 -29.82 -12.76 -2.79
C ALA A 641 -30.18 -11.27 -2.70
N MET A 642 -30.90 -10.71 -3.68
CA MET A 642 -31.11 -9.27 -3.83
C MET A 642 -31.97 -8.68 -2.71
N LEU A 643 -31.42 -7.73 -1.94
CA LEU A 643 -32.14 -6.88 -0.99
C LEU A 643 -32.54 -5.54 -1.60
N GLY A 644 -31.63 -4.92 -2.34
CA GLY A 644 -31.91 -3.66 -3.02
C GLY A 644 -30.80 -3.17 -3.91
N VAL A 645 -31.18 -2.34 -4.87
CA VAL A 645 -30.27 -1.65 -5.79
C VAL A 645 -30.52 -0.16 -5.70
N LEU A 646 -29.51 0.62 -5.32
CA LEU A 646 -29.54 2.07 -5.22
C LEU A 646 -28.80 2.68 -6.39
N ALA A 647 -29.50 3.25 -7.36
CA ALA A 647 -28.85 4.09 -8.36
C ALA A 647 -28.71 5.52 -7.84
N GLN A 648 -27.57 6.13 -8.10
CA GLN A 648 -27.20 7.44 -7.56
C GLN A 648 -26.53 8.34 -8.58
N ARG A 649 -26.87 9.64 -8.53
CA ARG A 649 -26.20 10.74 -9.24
C ARG A 649 -25.93 11.88 -8.27
N LEU A 650 -24.96 12.72 -8.59
CA LEU A 650 -24.72 13.98 -7.90
C LEU A 650 -25.03 15.14 -8.84
N THR A 651 -25.76 16.13 -8.33
CA THR A 651 -26.03 17.39 -9.03
C THR A 651 -25.63 18.56 -8.13
N ARG A 652 -25.50 19.78 -8.71
CA ARG A 652 -25.12 20.98 -7.97
C ARG A 652 -26.23 21.42 -7.03
N ARG A 653 -25.85 21.81 -5.82
CA ARG A 653 -26.78 22.35 -4.81
C ARG A 653 -26.87 23.86 -4.96
N ILE A 654 -28.08 24.43 -4.93
CA ILE A 654 -28.27 25.87 -4.87
C ILE A 654 -27.58 26.41 -3.62
N CYS A 655 -26.80 27.49 -3.80
CA CYS A 655 -26.10 28.15 -2.71
C CYS A 655 -27.10 28.64 -1.65
N LYS A 656 -26.87 28.29 -0.40
CA LYS A 656 -27.77 28.67 0.70
C LYS A 656 -27.81 30.18 0.94
N ASP A 657 -26.70 30.89 0.71
CA ASP A 657 -26.51 32.28 1.06
C ASP A 657 -27.17 33.24 0.02
N CYS A 658 -27.34 32.75 -1.23
CA CYS A 658 -27.94 33.57 -2.28
C CYS A 658 -29.18 32.90 -2.93
N LYS A 659 -29.76 31.90 -2.27
CA LYS A 659 -31.00 31.23 -2.70
C LYS A 659 -32.17 32.21 -2.66
N GLU A 660 -32.90 32.27 -3.76
CA GLU A 660 -34.21 32.95 -3.83
C GLU A 660 -35.29 32.04 -4.41
N GLN A 661 -36.50 32.24 -3.98
CA GLN A 661 -37.67 31.60 -4.54
C GLN A 661 -38.34 32.51 -5.56
N TYR A 662 -38.89 31.92 -6.62
CA TYR A 662 -39.66 32.62 -7.62
C TYR A 662 -40.88 31.76 -8.05
N VAL A 663 -41.88 32.41 -8.60
CA VAL A 663 -43.05 31.71 -9.19
C VAL A 663 -42.60 31.11 -10.52
N GLY A 664 -42.72 29.78 -10.64
CA GLY A 664 -42.37 29.08 -11.88
C GLY A 664 -43.28 29.48 -13.04
N THR A 665 -42.70 29.54 -14.23
CA THR A 665 -43.44 29.84 -15.46
C THR A 665 -44.28 28.63 -15.91
N ALA A 666 -45.29 28.85 -16.75
CA ALA A 666 -46.08 27.76 -17.33
C ALA A 666 -45.22 26.77 -18.15
N VAL A 667 -44.18 27.25 -18.77
CA VAL A 667 -43.23 26.42 -19.53
C VAL A 667 -42.42 25.53 -18.57
N GLU A 668 -41.90 26.10 -17.50
CA GLU A 668 -41.16 25.32 -16.48
C GLU A 668 -42.06 24.29 -15.80
N TYR A 669 -43.31 24.64 -15.53
CA TYR A 669 -44.28 23.69 -14.99
C TYR A 669 -44.44 22.49 -15.91
N GLU A 670 -44.72 22.72 -17.19
CA GLU A 670 -44.94 21.63 -18.15
C GLU A 670 -43.66 20.81 -18.40
N GLU A 671 -42.48 21.45 -18.48
CA GLU A 671 -41.22 20.72 -18.58
C GLU A 671 -40.98 19.81 -17.37
N ILE A 672 -41.29 20.26 -16.16
CA ILE A 672 -41.11 19.49 -14.92
C ILE A 672 -42.15 18.36 -14.89
N ARG A 673 -43.40 18.62 -15.27
CA ARG A 673 -44.47 17.63 -15.38
C ARG A 673 -44.12 16.51 -16.35
N GLN A 674 -43.59 16.86 -17.53
CA GLN A 674 -43.12 15.87 -18.51
C GLN A 674 -41.92 15.08 -18.00
N GLY A 675 -40.98 15.72 -17.31
CA GLY A 675 -39.82 15.07 -16.70
C GLY A 675 -40.20 14.09 -15.58
N TYR A 676 -41.19 14.44 -14.77
CA TYR A 676 -41.69 13.59 -13.68
C TYR A 676 -42.49 12.39 -14.19
N GLY A 677 -43.12 12.54 -15.34
CA GLY A 677 -44.10 11.62 -15.91
C GLY A 677 -45.52 12.10 -15.59
N PRO A 678 -46.28 12.51 -16.62
CA PRO A 678 -47.62 13.13 -16.43
C PRO A 678 -48.57 12.33 -15.54
N GLU A 679 -48.59 10.99 -15.71
CA GLU A 679 -49.43 10.06 -14.93
C GLU A 679 -49.15 10.09 -13.41
N TYR A 680 -47.87 10.30 -13.06
CA TYR A 680 -47.42 10.33 -11.66
C TYR A 680 -47.47 11.75 -11.10
N TRP A 681 -47.24 12.78 -11.94
CA TRP A 681 -47.34 14.18 -11.55
C TRP A 681 -48.74 14.57 -11.12
N ASP A 682 -49.75 14.18 -11.90
CA ASP A 682 -51.14 14.51 -11.62
C ASP A 682 -51.59 13.95 -10.27
N LYS A 683 -50.99 12.86 -9.80
CA LYS A 683 -51.23 12.29 -8.46
C LYS A 683 -50.65 13.15 -7.32
N LEU A 684 -49.67 13.99 -7.60
CA LEU A 684 -49.08 14.90 -6.58
C LEU A 684 -49.99 16.09 -6.26
N GLY A 685 -50.96 16.39 -7.12
CA GLY A 685 -51.92 17.48 -6.92
C GLY A 685 -51.29 18.87 -6.87
N ILE A 686 -50.12 19.06 -7.52
CA ILE A 686 -49.44 20.36 -7.57
C ILE A 686 -50.16 21.25 -8.60
N PRO A 687 -50.75 22.39 -8.20
CA PRO A 687 -51.50 23.24 -9.14
C PRO A 687 -50.53 24.09 -9.96
N GLN A 688 -50.96 24.43 -11.19
CA GLN A 688 -50.30 25.38 -12.07
C GLN A 688 -50.75 26.80 -11.78
N ASP A 689 -50.37 27.36 -10.63
CA ASP A 689 -50.76 28.70 -10.21
C ASP A 689 -49.60 29.41 -9.49
N ASN A 690 -49.88 30.55 -8.86
CA ASN A 690 -48.92 31.34 -8.13
C ASN A 690 -48.33 30.63 -6.90
N THR A 691 -48.82 29.45 -6.52
CA THR A 691 -48.27 28.62 -5.45
C THR A 691 -47.13 27.71 -5.95
N PHE A 692 -47.02 27.51 -7.28
CA PHE A 692 -45.92 26.77 -7.89
C PHE A 692 -44.60 27.57 -7.82
N ARG A 693 -43.77 27.28 -6.82
CA ARG A 693 -42.54 27.98 -6.57
C ARG A 693 -41.32 27.12 -6.83
N LEU A 694 -40.36 27.73 -7.50
CA LEU A 694 -39.02 27.16 -7.73
C LEU A 694 -37.96 28.01 -7.03
N ALA A 695 -36.75 27.49 -6.95
CA ALA A 695 -35.61 28.21 -6.38
C ALA A 695 -34.44 28.32 -7.35
N ARG A 696 -33.69 29.42 -7.24
CA ARG A 696 -32.41 29.64 -7.96
C ARG A 696 -31.41 30.33 -7.06
N GLY A 697 -30.12 30.26 -7.39
CA GLY A 697 -29.07 31.04 -6.76
C GLY A 697 -28.78 32.28 -7.58
N LYS A 698 -28.79 33.47 -6.94
CA LYS A 698 -28.45 34.74 -7.61
C LYS A 698 -26.94 34.87 -7.95
N GLY A 699 -26.12 34.15 -7.25
CA GLY A 699 -24.67 34.31 -7.26
C GLY A 699 -24.19 35.30 -6.20
N CYS A 700 -23.28 34.85 -5.33
CA CYS A 700 -22.63 35.65 -4.28
C CYS A 700 -21.15 35.28 -4.21
N GLU A 701 -20.38 35.95 -3.35
CA GLU A 701 -18.97 35.64 -3.14
C GLU A 701 -18.75 34.22 -2.63
N THR A 702 -19.61 33.74 -1.74
CA THR A 702 -19.51 32.38 -1.18
C THR A 702 -19.60 31.27 -2.25
N CYS A 703 -20.32 31.49 -3.33
CA CYS A 703 -20.44 30.53 -4.44
C CYS A 703 -19.68 30.97 -5.70
N ASN A 704 -18.73 31.90 -5.58
CA ASN A 704 -17.98 32.47 -6.71
C ASN A 704 -18.89 32.92 -7.86
N ARG A 705 -20.03 33.55 -7.52
CA ARG A 705 -21.08 34.10 -8.41
C ARG A 705 -21.76 33.04 -9.28
N THR A 706 -21.53 31.72 -9.05
CA THR A 706 -22.16 30.64 -9.82
C THR A 706 -23.62 30.39 -9.46
N GLY A 707 -24.05 30.80 -8.25
CA GLY A 707 -25.37 30.47 -7.69
C GLY A 707 -25.44 29.07 -7.08
N PHE A 708 -24.37 28.26 -7.16
CA PHE A 708 -24.32 26.90 -6.66
C PHE A 708 -23.12 26.71 -5.71
N LYS A 709 -23.31 25.93 -4.64
CA LYS A 709 -22.25 25.51 -3.72
C LYS A 709 -22.56 24.16 -3.10
N GLY A 710 -21.63 23.21 -3.30
CA GLY A 710 -21.76 21.83 -2.87
C GLY A 710 -22.66 21.02 -3.79
N ARG A 711 -22.87 19.77 -3.45
CA ARG A 711 -23.63 18.79 -4.24
C ARG A 711 -24.83 18.25 -3.47
N VAL A 712 -25.82 17.76 -4.20
CA VAL A 712 -26.96 17.01 -3.67
C VAL A 712 -27.09 15.70 -4.44
N ALA A 713 -27.30 14.60 -3.74
CA ALA A 713 -27.47 13.31 -4.37
C ALA A 713 -28.91 13.13 -4.85
N LEU A 714 -29.09 12.47 -6.00
CA LEU A 714 -30.33 11.94 -6.51
C LEU A 714 -30.33 10.43 -6.32
N HIS A 715 -31.44 9.87 -5.87
CA HIS A 715 -31.53 8.48 -5.48
C HIS A 715 -32.71 7.77 -6.14
N GLU A 716 -32.44 6.59 -6.69
CA GLU A 716 -33.43 5.65 -7.19
C GLU A 716 -33.20 4.32 -6.46
N LEU A 717 -34.09 3.98 -5.51
CA LEU A 717 -33.93 2.78 -4.67
C LEU A 717 -34.99 1.74 -5.04
N LEU A 718 -34.53 0.68 -5.69
CA LEU A 718 -35.32 -0.51 -5.99
C LEU A 718 -35.10 -1.54 -4.87
N LEU A 719 -36.20 -2.05 -4.31
CA LEU A 719 -36.15 -3.07 -3.26
C LEU A 719 -36.45 -4.45 -3.84
N GLY A 720 -35.86 -5.49 -3.27
CA GLY A 720 -36.11 -6.89 -3.64
C GLY A 720 -37.42 -7.41 -3.10
N SER A 721 -38.56 -6.91 -3.62
CA SER A 721 -39.89 -7.45 -3.30
C SER A 721 -40.08 -8.84 -3.93
N ASP A 722 -41.02 -9.62 -3.39
CA ASP A 722 -41.35 -10.95 -3.94
C ASP A 722 -41.79 -10.89 -5.39
N ASN A 723 -42.50 -9.80 -5.78
CA ASN A 723 -42.92 -9.57 -7.15
C ASN A 723 -41.72 -9.34 -8.07
N LEU A 724 -40.81 -8.41 -7.71
CA LEU A 724 -39.60 -8.12 -8.49
C LEU A 724 -38.65 -9.32 -8.55
N LYS A 725 -38.52 -10.09 -7.46
CA LYS A 725 -37.75 -11.33 -7.45
C LYS A 725 -38.24 -12.35 -8.48
N ARG A 726 -39.59 -12.55 -8.56
CA ARG A 726 -40.21 -13.42 -9.58
C ARG A 726 -39.96 -12.90 -11.00
N MET A 727 -40.06 -11.58 -11.21
CA MET A 727 -39.76 -10.95 -12.50
C MET A 727 -38.30 -11.15 -12.92
N ILE A 728 -37.36 -11.09 -11.98
CA ILE A 728 -35.96 -11.38 -12.24
C ILE A 728 -35.74 -12.85 -12.63
N GLN A 729 -36.35 -13.79 -11.87
CA GLN A 729 -36.27 -15.22 -12.15
C GLN A 729 -36.79 -15.57 -13.54
N THR A 730 -37.87 -14.92 -13.97
CA THR A 730 -38.49 -15.11 -15.29
C THR A 730 -37.83 -14.26 -16.39
N LYS A 731 -36.80 -13.47 -16.07
CA LYS A 731 -36.13 -12.54 -16.99
C LYS A 731 -37.09 -11.59 -17.70
N ALA A 732 -38.01 -11.01 -16.93
CA ALA A 732 -38.99 -10.03 -17.42
C ALA A 732 -38.29 -8.82 -18.07
N ARG A 733 -39.01 -8.11 -18.94
CA ARG A 733 -38.46 -6.92 -19.61
C ARG A 733 -38.17 -5.80 -18.61
N THR A 734 -37.13 -5.01 -18.87
CA THR A 734 -36.71 -3.87 -18.03
C THR A 734 -37.87 -2.89 -17.78
N GLU A 735 -38.70 -2.60 -18.80
CA GLU A 735 -39.84 -1.70 -18.70
C GLU A 735 -40.94 -2.23 -17.76
N GLU A 736 -41.17 -3.54 -17.77
CA GLU A 736 -42.15 -4.18 -16.88
C GLU A 736 -41.67 -4.13 -15.41
N MET A 737 -40.38 -4.43 -15.19
CA MET A 737 -39.77 -4.33 -13.86
C MET A 737 -39.78 -2.88 -13.34
N LEU A 738 -39.49 -1.89 -14.22
CA LEU A 738 -39.52 -0.48 -13.86
C LEU A 738 -40.91 -0.05 -13.44
N LYS A 739 -41.94 -0.43 -14.22
CA LYS A 739 -43.34 -0.12 -13.91
C LYS A 739 -43.74 -0.72 -12.56
N ALA A 740 -43.46 -1.99 -12.34
CA ALA A 740 -43.76 -2.66 -11.07
C ALA A 740 -43.02 -1.98 -9.89
N ALA A 741 -41.75 -1.62 -10.05
CA ALA A 741 -40.98 -0.92 -9.02
C ALA A 741 -41.57 0.45 -8.66
N ILE A 742 -42.05 1.23 -9.65
CA ILE A 742 -42.70 2.53 -9.43
C ILE A 742 -44.06 2.32 -8.74
N GLU A 743 -44.84 1.32 -9.13
CA GLU A 743 -46.11 0.96 -8.48
C GLU A 743 -45.88 0.56 -7.01
N GLU A 744 -44.74 -0.04 -6.67
CA GLU A 744 -44.32 -0.35 -5.30
C GLU A 744 -43.70 0.86 -4.56
N GLY A 745 -43.75 2.05 -5.17
CA GLY A 745 -43.37 3.31 -4.57
C GLY A 745 -41.89 3.72 -4.82
N MET A 746 -41.17 3.08 -5.73
CA MET A 746 -39.86 3.57 -6.17
C MET A 746 -40.03 4.91 -6.90
N THR A 747 -39.15 5.85 -6.63
CA THR A 747 -38.98 7.07 -7.45
C THR A 747 -37.73 6.92 -8.33
N THR A 748 -37.85 7.27 -9.61
CA THR A 748 -36.72 7.30 -10.52
C THR A 748 -35.77 8.46 -10.15
N LEU A 749 -34.52 8.45 -10.66
CA LEU A 749 -33.56 9.55 -10.47
C LEU A 749 -34.17 10.90 -10.90
N MET A 750 -34.93 10.93 -11.99
CA MET A 750 -35.60 12.13 -12.47
C MET A 750 -36.70 12.60 -11.49
N GLN A 751 -37.52 11.67 -10.98
CA GLN A 751 -38.59 11.99 -10.04
C GLN A 751 -38.03 12.49 -8.69
N ASP A 752 -37.00 11.83 -8.14
CA ASP A 752 -36.34 12.29 -6.91
C ASP A 752 -35.68 13.65 -7.12
N GLY A 753 -35.05 13.86 -8.30
CA GLY A 753 -34.47 15.14 -8.66
C GLY A 753 -35.52 16.28 -8.75
N VAL A 754 -36.66 16.02 -9.36
CA VAL A 754 -37.78 16.97 -9.41
C VAL A 754 -38.27 17.32 -8.01
N GLN A 755 -38.49 16.32 -7.14
CA GLN A 755 -38.88 16.59 -5.75
C GLN A 755 -37.85 17.49 -5.03
N LYS A 756 -36.55 17.24 -5.21
CA LYS A 756 -35.47 18.07 -4.66
C LYS A 756 -35.43 19.48 -5.28
N ALA A 757 -35.80 19.62 -6.54
CA ALA A 757 -35.88 20.94 -7.17
C ALA A 757 -37.10 21.73 -6.61
N LEU A 758 -38.22 21.11 -6.37
CA LEU A 758 -39.40 21.72 -5.71
C LEU A 758 -39.07 22.14 -4.26
N LEU A 759 -38.30 21.35 -3.54
CA LEU A 759 -37.78 21.70 -2.22
C LEU A 759 -36.69 22.80 -2.27
N GLY A 760 -36.25 23.16 -3.47
CA GLY A 760 -35.25 24.19 -3.69
C GLY A 760 -33.86 23.77 -3.27
N HIS A 761 -33.50 22.51 -3.36
CA HIS A 761 -32.13 22.02 -3.15
C HIS A 761 -31.27 22.17 -4.39
N THR A 762 -31.87 22.02 -5.58
CA THR A 762 -31.23 22.14 -6.88
C THR A 762 -32.21 22.79 -7.87
N THR A 763 -31.81 22.92 -9.15
CA THR A 763 -32.69 23.36 -10.21
C THR A 763 -33.07 22.21 -11.14
N PHE A 764 -34.23 22.29 -11.82
CA PHE A 764 -34.64 21.26 -12.78
C PHE A 764 -33.63 21.12 -13.94
N LYS A 765 -32.96 22.21 -14.34
CA LYS A 765 -31.88 22.19 -15.33
C LYS A 765 -30.73 21.28 -14.91
N GLU A 766 -30.31 21.40 -13.66
CA GLU A 766 -29.25 20.58 -13.10
C GLU A 766 -29.66 19.10 -12.98
N VAL A 767 -30.93 18.84 -12.67
CA VAL A 767 -31.47 17.47 -12.65
C VAL A 767 -31.44 16.85 -14.04
N LYS A 768 -31.93 17.59 -15.08
CA LYS A 768 -31.88 17.12 -16.47
C LYS A 768 -30.48 16.79 -16.95
N ALA A 769 -29.47 17.50 -16.49
CA ALA A 769 -28.09 17.29 -16.91
C ALA A 769 -27.51 15.93 -16.43
N VAL A 770 -28.02 15.36 -15.33
CA VAL A 770 -27.48 14.13 -14.72
C VAL A 770 -28.45 12.94 -14.69
N ALA A 771 -29.76 13.20 -14.73
CA ALA A 771 -30.81 12.17 -14.71
C ALA A 771 -31.38 11.92 -16.14
N ILE A 772 -30.48 11.63 -17.09
CA ILE A 772 -30.86 11.28 -18.48
C ILE A 772 -31.56 9.91 -18.45
N LYS A 773 -32.64 9.81 -19.24
CA LYS A 773 -33.38 8.54 -19.48
C LYS A 773 -32.49 7.54 -20.21
#